data_d41036485001b122a1d1fad5ffec4db2
#
_entry.id   d41036485001b122a1d1fad5ffec4db2
#
_cell.length_a   1.000
_cell.length_b   1.000
_cell.length_c   1.000
_cell.angle_alpha   90.00
_cell.angle_beta   90.00
_cell.angle_gamma   90.00
#
_symmetry.space_group_name_H-M   'P 1'
#
loop_
_entity.id
_entity.type
_entity.pdbx_description
1 polymer ?
#
loop_
_entity_poly.entity_id
_entity_poly.type
_entity_poly.pdbx_seq_one_letter_code
_entity_poly.pdbx_strand_id
1 'polypeptide(L)'
;MKNNREISLWLIGLFMSISLFSFSQEEFPFIENKGQLPSSVFSKVKVPGGSIYIEKGKFIYSFYNSKQLQERHDLLRNEDWIDAHSFSANFINSNPNSEIILAEKSIYFENFYNTKNWTEQVYFYKNITQENIYNGIDLKMYFSNNNLKYDLIIHPNYSTKKIKIKYSGQGDIYLKNGNLIVKTSVNSVTELTPYSYQIINGKEIEVESHFKLKNDILSFQFPKGYDKSEELIIDPTLIFSTYSGSTADNFGYTATYDRDGFLYSGSTVFGVGYPTTLGAYQINYANSSGGTDIGITKYDTTGTLRIYSTYLGGSRDELPHSMIVNNLDELFIFGTTGSEDYPTTTGCYNENFSGGTGFSPSGLGVSFPNGSDIIVSRLSANGGNLLASTYIGGSGNDGLNTAQKLKRNYADEVRGEIDIDQNNNIYLATSTYSTDFPITSSFQQNNNGNQEGCIVKMDNQLSTIIWSAYLGGDKDDAIYSLAMDKNDNVFVTGGTTSDNFPVSTNAYQNSYLDSLKADAFITHISSDGNTIINSTYFGSEFYDQSYFVELNSEEEIYIFGQTKALGNSLVYNANYFTAEASQFIAILSNNLQQLLRSTVVGTGKGTPDISPTAFLVDVCNNIYISGWGSGTGNGPLSTLNMPITANAFQNTTDGNDFYIMILDDGLNNLVYGTYFGGSQSAEHVDGGTSRFDKKGIIYQSVCAGCGNHDDFPIYPNPGAVSATNNSNNCNNGVFKFDFNFPIILADFDAPWLGCNNIISFTDLSTHPQNTTYFWDFGDGNNSTQINPTHQYLTPGIYTITLISSSPTACNLSDTI
;
A
#
# COMPACT_ATOMS: atom_id res chain seq x y z
N MET A 1 -51.69 -26.34 -26.71
CA MET A 1 -50.29 -26.47 -26.37
C MET A 1 -49.52 -25.24 -26.87
N LYS A 2 -49.69 -24.12 -26.25
CA LYS A 2 -48.95 -22.90 -26.41
C LYS A 2 -49.24 -22.07 -25.14
N ASN A 3 -48.44 -22.17 -24.08
CA ASN A 3 -48.49 -21.24 -22.92
C ASN A 3 -47.51 -21.63 -21.78
N ASN A 4 -46.47 -22.43 -22.05
CA ASN A 4 -45.53 -22.82 -21.01
C ASN A 4 -44.08 -22.40 -21.25
N ARG A 5 -43.81 -21.40 -22.14
CA ARG A 5 -42.48 -20.92 -22.40
C ARG A 5 -42.17 -19.51 -21.87
N GLU A 6 -43.17 -18.72 -21.52
CA GLU A 6 -42.96 -17.36 -21.03
C GLU A 6 -42.76 -17.25 -19.51
N ILE A 7 -43.23 -18.23 -18.73
CA ILE A 7 -43.06 -18.20 -17.27
C ILE A 7 -41.64 -18.62 -16.85
N SER A 8 -40.93 -19.40 -17.67
CA SER A 8 -39.56 -19.82 -17.35
C SER A 8 -38.50 -18.71 -17.57
N LEU A 9 -38.75 -17.74 -18.47
CA LEU A 9 -37.85 -16.62 -18.71
C LEU A 9 -37.93 -15.51 -17.64
N TRP A 10 -39.12 -15.35 -17.02
CA TRP A 10 -39.28 -14.39 -15.92
C TRP A 10 -38.68 -14.87 -14.59
N LEU A 11 -38.65 -16.15 -14.32
CA LEU A 11 -38.00 -16.75 -13.15
C LEU A 11 -36.49 -16.75 -13.26
N ILE A 12 -35.91 -16.83 -14.46
CA ILE A 12 -34.47 -16.74 -14.69
C ILE A 12 -34.01 -15.26 -14.58
N GLY A 13 -34.82 -14.29 -15.04
CA GLY A 13 -34.54 -12.86 -14.89
C GLY A 13 -34.65 -12.36 -13.44
N LEU A 14 -35.42 -13.00 -12.58
CA LEU A 14 -35.56 -12.63 -11.17
C LEU A 14 -34.45 -13.24 -10.28
N PHE A 15 -33.76 -14.29 -10.74
CA PHE A 15 -32.60 -14.88 -10.05
C PHE A 15 -31.26 -14.24 -10.44
N MET A 16 -31.20 -13.46 -11.52
CA MET A 16 -29.99 -12.74 -11.92
C MET A 16 -29.86 -11.32 -11.34
N SER A 17 -30.84 -10.84 -10.57
CA SER A 17 -30.76 -9.54 -9.90
C SER A 17 -30.59 -9.61 -8.38
N ILE A 18 -30.33 -10.80 -7.83
CA ILE A 18 -29.76 -10.89 -6.47
C ILE A 18 -28.26 -10.80 -6.67
N SER A 19 -27.73 -9.58 -6.73
CA SER A 19 -26.33 -9.33 -6.42
C SER A 19 -26.05 -9.96 -5.07
N LEU A 20 -25.32 -11.06 -5.08
CA LEU A 20 -24.69 -11.59 -3.89
C LEU A 20 -23.75 -10.48 -3.38
N PHE A 21 -24.23 -9.69 -2.43
CA PHE A 21 -23.36 -8.99 -1.54
C PHE A 21 -22.57 -10.09 -0.80
N SER A 22 -21.40 -10.41 -1.28
CA SER A 22 -20.40 -11.11 -0.49
C SER A 22 -19.89 -10.10 0.54
N PHE A 23 -20.58 -10.00 1.65
CA PHE A 23 -20.06 -9.32 2.83
C PHE A 23 -18.76 -10.02 3.23
N SER A 24 -17.70 -9.24 3.38
CA SER A 24 -16.40 -9.77 3.72
C SER A 24 -16.49 -10.49 5.07
N GLN A 25 -16.14 -11.76 5.09
CA GLN A 25 -15.95 -12.55 6.33
C GLN A 25 -14.76 -12.02 7.16
N GLU A 26 -14.10 -10.99 6.70
CA GLU A 26 -12.87 -10.42 7.22
C GLU A 26 -13.08 -9.64 8.50
N GLU A 27 -14.25 -9.00 8.67
CA GLU A 27 -14.51 -8.17 9.83
C GLU A 27 -14.78 -8.97 11.12
N PHE A 28 -15.34 -10.19 11.00
CA PHE A 28 -15.73 -11.04 12.14
C PHE A 28 -15.22 -12.48 11.96
N PRO A 29 -13.91 -12.73 12.17
CA PRO A 29 -13.30 -14.01 11.83
C PRO A 29 -13.62 -15.17 12.76
N PHE A 30 -14.04 -14.88 13.99
CA PHE A 30 -14.25 -15.89 15.03
C PHE A 30 -15.68 -16.43 15.03
N ILE A 31 -15.84 -17.67 14.61
CA ILE A 31 -17.12 -18.36 14.55
C ILE A 31 -17.39 -19.02 15.91
N GLU A 32 -18.46 -18.64 16.62
CA GLU A 32 -18.83 -19.26 17.88
C GLU A 32 -19.20 -20.75 17.71
N ASN A 33 -19.02 -21.53 18.78
CA ASN A 33 -19.52 -22.92 18.82
C ASN A 33 -20.83 -23.03 19.61
N LYS A 34 -21.92 -23.26 18.90
CA LYS A 34 -23.25 -23.57 19.44
C LYS A 34 -23.64 -25.06 19.37
N GLY A 35 -22.66 -25.93 19.14
CA GLY A 35 -22.84 -27.37 18.99
C GLY A 35 -22.55 -27.93 17.60
N GLN A 36 -22.19 -27.08 16.63
CA GLN A 36 -21.73 -27.50 15.29
C GLN A 36 -20.27 -28.02 15.29
N LEU A 37 -19.50 -27.74 16.35
CA LEU A 37 -18.10 -28.20 16.55
C LEU A 37 -18.02 -29.04 17.84
N PRO A 38 -16.93 -29.81 18.03
CA PRO A 38 -16.67 -30.52 19.30
C PRO A 38 -16.80 -29.60 20.52
N SER A 39 -17.30 -30.11 21.64
CA SER A 39 -17.56 -29.33 22.84
C SER A 39 -16.33 -28.71 23.52
N SER A 40 -15.12 -29.18 23.21
CA SER A 40 -13.86 -28.59 23.66
C SER A 40 -13.49 -27.31 22.91
N VAL A 41 -14.02 -27.12 21.70
CA VAL A 41 -13.75 -25.98 20.84
C VAL A 41 -14.68 -24.82 21.20
N PHE A 42 -14.13 -23.65 21.52
CA PHE A 42 -14.92 -22.43 21.76
C PHE A 42 -15.22 -21.68 20.47
N SER A 43 -14.24 -21.58 19.59
CA SER A 43 -14.36 -20.86 18.33
C SER A 43 -13.52 -21.53 17.25
N LYS A 44 -13.91 -21.25 16.00
CA LYS A 44 -13.19 -21.64 14.79
C LYS A 44 -12.87 -20.36 14.01
N VAL A 45 -11.65 -20.30 13.49
CA VAL A 45 -11.20 -19.25 12.57
C VAL A 45 -10.87 -19.88 11.23
N LYS A 46 -11.35 -19.33 10.13
CA LYS A 46 -10.89 -19.69 8.79
C LYS A 46 -9.59 -18.93 8.52
N VAL A 47 -8.59 -19.62 8.00
CA VAL A 47 -7.30 -19.04 7.59
C VAL A 47 -6.93 -19.59 6.22
N PRO A 48 -6.02 -18.95 5.48
CA PRO A 48 -5.58 -19.44 4.18
C PRO A 48 -5.14 -20.91 4.24
N GLY A 49 -5.68 -21.71 3.35
CA GLY A 49 -5.38 -23.16 3.28
C GLY A 49 -5.90 -24.01 4.45
N GLY A 50 -6.78 -23.48 5.33
CA GLY A 50 -7.24 -24.27 6.45
C GLY A 50 -8.14 -23.57 7.47
N SER A 51 -8.00 -23.99 8.71
CA SER A 51 -8.72 -23.42 9.87
C SER A 51 -7.91 -23.59 11.16
N ILE A 52 -8.11 -22.67 12.09
CA ILE A 52 -7.60 -22.78 13.45
C ILE A 52 -8.80 -22.96 14.39
N TYR A 53 -8.72 -23.96 15.25
CA TYR A 53 -9.72 -24.21 16.29
C TYR A 53 -9.16 -23.79 17.63
N ILE A 54 -9.91 -22.98 18.38
CA ILE A 54 -9.52 -22.41 19.66
C ILE A 54 -10.18 -23.20 20.79
N GLU A 55 -9.35 -23.82 21.60
CA GLU A 55 -9.71 -24.49 22.88
C GLU A 55 -9.07 -23.72 24.05
N LYS A 56 -9.48 -24.00 25.28
CA LYS A 56 -8.82 -23.40 26.45
C LYS A 56 -7.32 -23.76 26.51
N GLY A 57 -6.49 -22.72 26.42
CA GLY A 57 -5.03 -22.86 26.45
C GLY A 57 -4.46 -23.70 25.30
N LYS A 58 -5.14 -23.74 24.13
CA LYS A 58 -4.66 -24.56 23.02
C LYS A 58 -5.22 -24.08 21.69
N PHE A 59 -4.36 -23.99 20.68
CA PHE A 59 -4.73 -23.85 19.28
C PHE A 59 -4.56 -25.16 18.54
N ILE A 60 -5.50 -25.51 17.65
CA ILE A 60 -5.38 -26.65 16.74
C ILE A 60 -5.42 -26.09 15.32
N TYR A 61 -4.31 -26.20 14.63
CA TYR A 61 -4.16 -25.85 13.23
C TYR A 61 -4.53 -27.05 12.35
N SER A 62 -5.33 -26.84 11.32
CA SER A 62 -5.73 -27.86 10.38
C SER A 62 -5.66 -27.30 8.96
N PHE A 63 -4.72 -27.78 8.17
CA PHE A 63 -4.45 -27.32 6.81
C PHE A 63 -4.68 -28.43 5.80
N TYR A 64 -4.96 -28.03 4.56
CA TYR A 64 -5.07 -28.92 3.40
C TYR A 64 -4.15 -28.43 2.28
N ASN A 65 -3.83 -29.30 1.34
CA ASN A 65 -3.02 -28.97 0.17
C ASN A 65 -3.85 -28.14 -0.81
N SER A 66 -3.66 -26.82 -0.80
CA SER A 66 -4.41 -25.87 -1.62
C SER A 66 -4.18 -26.09 -3.12
N LYS A 67 -2.98 -26.52 -3.53
CA LYS A 67 -2.67 -26.84 -4.92
C LYS A 67 -3.48 -28.02 -5.42
N GLN A 68 -3.57 -29.11 -4.64
CA GLN A 68 -4.40 -30.27 -4.97
C GLN A 68 -5.89 -29.91 -5.03
N LEU A 69 -6.35 -29.01 -4.17
CA LEU A 69 -7.73 -28.51 -4.21
C LEU A 69 -7.98 -27.71 -5.49
N GLN A 70 -7.06 -26.85 -5.89
CA GLN A 70 -7.13 -26.08 -7.14
C GLN A 70 -7.11 -27.02 -8.36
N GLU A 71 -6.16 -27.96 -8.42
CA GLU A 71 -6.06 -28.93 -9.51
C GLU A 71 -7.36 -29.76 -9.66
N ARG A 72 -8.05 -30.07 -8.56
CA ARG A 72 -9.35 -30.74 -8.58
C ARG A 72 -10.46 -29.81 -9.09
N HIS A 73 -10.49 -28.57 -8.65
CA HIS A 73 -11.44 -27.54 -9.16
C HIS A 73 -11.28 -27.35 -10.67
N ASP A 74 -10.06 -27.33 -11.15
CA ASP A 74 -9.71 -27.13 -12.56
C ASP A 74 -9.82 -28.41 -13.40
N LEU A 75 -10.34 -29.53 -12.81
CA LEU A 75 -10.49 -30.85 -13.43
C LEU A 75 -9.17 -31.49 -13.91
N LEU A 76 -8.03 -31.03 -13.37
CA LEU A 76 -6.70 -31.58 -13.66
C LEU A 76 -6.34 -32.77 -12.79
N ARG A 77 -7.10 -33.04 -11.72
CA ARG A 77 -6.90 -34.13 -10.77
C ARG A 77 -8.15 -35.02 -10.66
N ASN A 78 -7.98 -36.35 -10.75
CA ASN A 78 -9.06 -37.33 -10.73
C ASN A 78 -9.29 -37.99 -9.34
N GLU A 79 -8.38 -37.77 -8.38
CA GLU A 79 -8.55 -38.35 -7.03
C GLU A 79 -9.61 -37.61 -6.23
N ASP A 80 -10.40 -38.35 -5.46
CA ASP A 80 -11.48 -37.82 -4.61
C ASP A 80 -11.00 -37.32 -3.23
N TRP A 81 -9.70 -37.29 -2.97
CA TRP A 81 -9.11 -36.85 -1.71
C TRP A 81 -8.02 -35.82 -1.94
N ILE A 82 -7.75 -35.01 -0.92
CA ILE A 82 -6.64 -34.07 -0.83
C ILE A 82 -5.87 -34.31 0.46
N ASP A 83 -4.56 -34.08 0.42
CA ASP A 83 -3.72 -34.19 1.60
C ASP A 83 -4.08 -33.11 2.62
N ALA A 84 -4.08 -33.47 3.91
CA ALA A 84 -4.30 -32.55 5.01
C ALA A 84 -3.35 -32.86 6.16
N HIS A 85 -3.06 -31.85 6.99
CA HIS A 85 -2.21 -31.99 8.16
C HIS A 85 -2.75 -31.16 9.32
N SER A 86 -2.71 -31.71 10.53
CA SER A 86 -3.13 -30.96 11.73
C SER A 86 -2.08 -31.08 12.82
N PHE A 87 -1.79 -29.95 13.48
CA PHE A 87 -0.92 -29.88 14.64
C PHE A 87 -1.53 -28.98 15.72
N SER A 88 -0.96 -28.98 16.91
CA SER A 88 -1.45 -28.13 18.01
C SER A 88 -0.33 -27.37 18.70
N ALA A 89 -0.65 -26.15 19.14
CA ALA A 89 0.14 -25.31 20.04
C ALA A 89 -0.56 -25.24 21.40
N ASN A 90 0.07 -25.82 22.43
CA ASN A 90 -0.53 -25.99 23.76
C ASN A 90 0.20 -25.12 24.78
N PHE A 91 -0.52 -24.23 25.45
CA PHE A 91 0.01 -23.41 26.55
C PHE A 91 0.18 -24.28 27.79
N ILE A 92 1.41 -24.67 28.09
CA ILE A 92 1.73 -25.63 29.15
C ILE A 92 1.39 -25.08 30.53
N ASN A 93 0.64 -25.83 31.34
CA ASN A 93 0.18 -25.44 32.67
C ASN A 93 -0.67 -24.17 32.65
N SER A 94 -1.38 -23.89 31.55
CA SER A 94 -2.40 -22.86 31.49
C SER A 94 -3.47 -23.10 32.53
N ASN A 95 -4.13 -22.01 32.97
CA ASN A 95 -5.18 -22.06 33.97
C ASN A 95 -6.45 -22.73 33.40
N PRO A 96 -6.89 -23.89 33.92
CA PRO A 96 -8.09 -24.57 33.42
C PRO A 96 -9.38 -23.79 33.71
N ASN A 97 -9.34 -22.86 34.68
CA ASN A 97 -10.49 -22.02 35.08
C ASN A 97 -10.46 -20.64 34.43
N SER A 98 -9.58 -20.39 33.45
CA SER A 98 -9.55 -19.15 32.68
C SER A 98 -10.89 -18.94 31.99
N GLU A 99 -11.33 -17.69 31.87
CA GLU A 99 -12.56 -17.32 31.17
C GLU A 99 -12.24 -16.99 29.71
N ILE A 100 -13.15 -17.36 28.80
CA ILE A 100 -13.08 -16.97 27.39
C ILE A 100 -14.22 -16.03 27.10
N ILE A 101 -13.89 -14.81 26.65
CA ILE A 101 -14.81 -13.75 26.33
C ILE A 101 -14.77 -13.54 24.83
N LEU A 102 -15.94 -13.66 24.19
CA LEU A 102 -16.17 -13.29 22.79
C LEU A 102 -16.65 -11.84 22.76
N ALA A 103 -15.96 -10.96 22.09
CA ALA A 103 -16.27 -9.54 22.04
C ALA A 103 -16.57 -9.08 20.60
N GLU A 104 -17.37 -8.02 20.48
CA GLU A 104 -17.81 -7.42 19.24
C GLU A 104 -18.53 -8.43 18.33
N LYS A 105 -19.76 -8.69 18.69
CA LYS A 105 -20.64 -9.66 18.02
C LYS A 105 -21.18 -9.09 16.71
N SER A 106 -21.11 -9.86 15.62
CA SER A 106 -21.74 -9.50 14.35
C SER A 106 -23.25 -9.45 14.42
N ILE A 107 -23.87 -8.68 13.53
CA ILE A 107 -25.31 -8.73 13.29
C ILE A 107 -25.69 -9.92 12.38
N TYR A 108 -24.72 -10.49 11.68
CA TYR A 108 -24.89 -11.63 10.77
C TYR A 108 -24.68 -12.94 11.49
N PHE A 109 -25.34 -13.99 11.00
CA PHE A 109 -25.18 -15.36 11.50
C PHE A 109 -25.25 -16.36 10.35
N GLU A 110 -24.62 -17.52 10.55
CA GLU A 110 -24.77 -18.68 9.67
C GLU A 110 -25.62 -19.76 10.34
N ASN A 111 -26.30 -20.57 9.51
CA ASN A 111 -27.00 -21.75 9.95
C ASN A 111 -26.27 -22.99 9.42
N PHE A 112 -25.97 -23.94 10.30
CA PHE A 112 -25.26 -25.17 9.96
C PHE A 112 -26.24 -26.34 9.91
N TYR A 113 -26.53 -26.83 8.71
CA TYR A 113 -27.44 -27.97 8.46
C TYR A 113 -26.61 -29.18 8.08
N ASN A 114 -26.13 -29.96 9.04
CA ASN A 114 -25.53 -31.24 8.75
C ASN A 114 -26.47 -32.39 9.05
N THR A 115 -26.16 -33.63 8.60
CA THR A 115 -27.03 -34.78 8.69
C THR A 115 -27.36 -35.23 10.12
N LYS A 116 -26.72 -34.69 11.14
CA LYS A 116 -26.89 -35.14 12.54
C LYS A 116 -27.36 -34.04 13.49
N ASN A 117 -26.98 -32.78 13.27
CA ASN A 117 -27.35 -31.66 14.15
C ASN A 117 -27.63 -30.41 13.32
N TRP A 118 -28.76 -29.78 13.61
CA TRP A 118 -29.08 -28.45 13.08
C TRP A 118 -28.69 -27.42 14.12
N THR A 119 -27.83 -26.48 13.73
CA THR A 119 -27.42 -25.37 14.59
C THR A 119 -27.70 -24.06 13.88
N GLU A 120 -28.59 -23.27 14.47
CA GLU A 120 -29.08 -22.03 13.89
C GLU A 120 -28.49 -20.84 14.62
N GLN A 121 -28.42 -19.68 13.90
CA GLN A 121 -27.95 -18.41 14.44
C GLN A 121 -26.57 -18.51 15.09
N VAL A 122 -25.60 -19.10 14.40
CA VAL A 122 -24.19 -19.09 14.79
C VAL A 122 -23.59 -17.76 14.41
N TYR A 123 -23.21 -16.97 15.39
CA TYR A 123 -22.69 -15.62 15.20
C TYR A 123 -21.18 -15.61 15.04
N PHE A 124 -20.67 -14.48 14.56
CA PHE A 124 -19.27 -14.18 14.39
C PHE A 124 -18.84 -13.08 15.36
N TYR A 125 -17.55 -13.01 15.68
CA TYR A 125 -16.99 -12.05 16.62
C TYR A 125 -15.67 -11.50 16.09
N LYS A 126 -15.33 -10.24 16.46
CA LYS A 126 -14.06 -9.62 16.08
C LYS A 126 -12.88 -10.09 16.93
N ASN A 127 -13.11 -10.28 18.23
CA ASN A 127 -12.06 -10.57 19.21
C ASN A 127 -12.44 -11.71 20.13
N ILE A 128 -11.42 -12.43 20.59
CA ILE A 128 -11.53 -13.40 21.72
C ILE A 128 -10.46 -13.06 22.73
N THR A 129 -10.83 -12.93 24.00
CA THR A 129 -9.87 -12.82 25.10
C THR A 129 -10.01 -14.02 26.02
N GLN A 130 -8.92 -14.72 26.29
CA GLN A 130 -8.83 -15.72 27.35
C GLN A 130 -8.18 -15.07 28.55
N GLU A 131 -9.00 -14.59 29.48
CA GLU A 131 -8.52 -13.94 30.71
C GLU A 131 -7.83 -14.93 31.63
N ASN A 132 -6.71 -14.48 32.20
CA ASN A 132 -5.92 -15.28 33.11
C ASN A 132 -5.53 -16.67 32.55
N ILE A 133 -5.11 -16.75 31.29
CA ILE A 133 -4.54 -17.98 30.73
C ILE A 133 -3.40 -18.51 31.61
N TYR A 134 -2.64 -17.59 32.19
CA TYR A 134 -1.82 -17.80 33.38
C TYR A 134 -2.18 -16.72 34.40
N ASN A 135 -2.00 -16.98 35.66
CA ASN A 135 -2.28 -15.98 36.70
C ASN A 135 -1.59 -14.65 36.40
N GLY A 136 -2.36 -13.60 36.10
CA GLY A 136 -1.95 -12.27 35.70
C GLY A 136 -1.40 -12.14 34.29
N ILE A 137 -1.81 -13.07 33.39
CA ILE A 137 -1.51 -12.99 31.95
C ILE A 137 -2.79 -13.31 31.18
N ASP A 138 -3.18 -12.46 30.28
CA ASP A 138 -4.29 -12.66 29.35
C ASP A 138 -3.76 -12.99 27.95
N LEU A 139 -4.57 -13.72 27.18
CA LEU A 139 -4.33 -14.02 25.79
C LEU A 139 -5.47 -13.40 24.99
N LYS A 140 -5.19 -12.30 24.30
CA LYS A 140 -6.14 -11.66 23.39
C LYS A 140 -5.86 -12.13 21.99
N MET A 141 -6.90 -12.53 21.26
CA MET A 141 -6.85 -13.00 19.89
C MET A 141 -7.74 -12.10 19.04
N TYR A 142 -7.23 -11.66 17.91
CA TYR A 142 -7.92 -10.82 16.97
C TYR A 142 -7.41 -11.08 15.55
N PHE A 143 -8.12 -10.57 14.58
CA PHE A 143 -7.65 -10.57 13.22
C PHE A 143 -7.09 -9.19 12.90
N SER A 144 -5.95 -9.18 12.31
CA SER A 144 -5.38 -8.01 11.69
C SER A 144 -4.90 -8.42 10.31
N ASN A 145 -5.42 -7.74 9.29
CA ASN A 145 -5.07 -8.02 7.88
C ASN A 145 -5.20 -9.51 7.52
N ASN A 146 -6.34 -10.12 7.85
CA ASN A 146 -6.69 -11.53 7.60
C ASN A 146 -5.73 -12.59 8.20
N ASN A 147 -4.86 -12.19 9.11
CA ASN A 147 -4.04 -13.10 9.88
C ASN A 147 -4.54 -13.17 11.32
N LEU A 148 -4.60 -14.37 11.87
CA LEU A 148 -4.84 -14.53 13.29
C LEU A 148 -3.63 -14.01 14.05
N LYS A 149 -3.83 -12.93 14.80
CA LYS A 149 -2.87 -12.40 15.77
C LYS A 149 -3.28 -12.77 17.18
N TYR A 150 -2.31 -12.82 18.05
CA TYR A 150 -2.56 -12.94 19.49
C TYR A 150 -1.55 -12.15 20.30
N ASP A 151 -2.05 -11.41 21.28
CA ASP A 151 -1.24 -10.70 22.23
C ASP A 151 -1.22 -11.45 23.55
N LEU A 152 -0.06 -11.53 24.17
CA LEU A 152 0.06 -11.93 25.56
C LEU A 152 0.21 -10.66 26.39
N ILE A 153 -0.80 -10.34 27.17
CA ILE A 153 -0.87 -9.16 28.00
C ILE A 153 -0.44 -9.55 29.41
N ILE A 154 0.73 -9.11 29.83
CA ILE A 154 1.32 -9.41 31.14
C ILE A 154 1.05 -8.25 32.07
N HIS A 155 0.13 -8.42 33.01
CA HIS A 155 -0.22 -7.39 33.97
C HIS A 155 0.93 -7.06 34.93
N PRO A 156 0.94 -5.86 35.54
CA PRO A 156 2.01 -5.42 36.43
C PRO A 156 2.31 -6.43 37.54
N ASN A 157 3.60 -6.62 37.81
CA ASN A 157 4.16 -7.53 38.81
C ASN A 157 4.04 -9.03 38.51
N TYR A 158 3.59 -9.42 37.31
CA TYR A 158 3.61 -10.84 36.89
C TYR A 158 4.82 -11.17 36.02
N SER A 159 5.04 -12.44 35.73
CA SER A 159 6.27 -12.93 35.10
C SER A 159 6.01 -13.72 33.82
N THR A 160 6.65 -13.31 32.74
CA THR A 160 6.66 -13.98 31.42
C THR A 160 7.24 -15.40 31.44
N LYS A 161 8.01 -15.77 32.48
CA LYS A 161 8.65 -17.10 32.58
C LYS A 161 7.67 -18.28 32.62
N LYS A 162 6.38 -18.01 32.91
CA LYS A 162 5.30 -19.01 32.87
C LYS A 162 4.87 -19.35 31.46
N ILE A 163 5.04 -18.45 30.51
CA ILE A 163 4.60 -18.63 29.13
C ILE A 163 5.48 -19.68 28.45
N LYS A 164 4.86 -20.81 28.16
CA LYS A 164 5.48 -21.93 27.42
C LYS A 164 4.45 -22.57 26.53
N ILE A 165 4.73 -22.62 25.23
CA ILE A 165 3.84 -23.16 24.21
C ILE A 165 4.50 -24.42 23.63
N LYS A 166 3.86 -25.58 23.81
CA LYS A 166 4.34 -26.89 23.29
C LYS A 166 3.65 -27.17 21.96
N TYR A 167 4.43 -27.33 20.91
CA TYR A 167 3.94 -27.79 19.61
C TYR A 167 3.91 -29.32 19.60
N SER A 168 2.88 -29.87 18.93
CA SER A 168 2.69 -31.33 18.87
C SER A 168 1.92 -31.72 17.60
N GLY A 169 2.41 -32.72 16.87
CA GLY A 169 1.80 -33.18 15.62
C GLY A 169 2.32 -32.50 14.37
N GLN A 170 3.20 -31.50 14.48
CA GLN A 170 3.90 -30.84 13.38
C GLN A 170 5.01 -31.74 12.79
N GLY A 171 5.56 -31.35 11.64
CA GLY A 171 6.83 -31.83 11.13
C GLY A 171 8.02 -31.17 11.87
N ASP A 172 8.98 -30.66 11.11
CA ASP A 172 10.11 -29.92 11.71
C ASP A 172 9.64 -28.60 12.32
N ILE A 173 10.25 -28.20 13.43
CA ILE A 173 10.07 -26.88 14.05
C ILE A 173 11.43 -26.31 14.44
N TYR A 174 11.73 -25.08 14.00
CA TYR A 174 13.01 -24.43 14.24
C TYR A 174 12.90 -22.90 14.17
N LEU A 175 13.91 -22.20 14.69
CA LEU A 175 14.05 -20.76 14.54
C LEU A 175 14.94 -20.44 13.32
N LYS A 176 14.50 -19.49 12.48
CA LYS A 176 15.28 -18.94 11.36
C LYS A 176 15.09 -17.43 11.34
N ASN A 177 16.17 -16.67 11.38
CA ASN A 177 16.17 -15.21 11.40
C ASN A 177 15.25 -14.60 12.49
N GLY A 178 15.21 -15.21 13.68
CA GLY A 178 14.32 -14.78 14.78
C GLY A 178 12.91 -15.37 14.70
N ASN A 179 12.40 -15.72 13.53
CA ASN A 179 11.07 -16.27 13.31
C ASN A 179 10.98 -17.76 13.69
N LEU A 180 9.81 -18.19 14.16
CA LEU A 180 9.51 -19.60 14.38
C LEU A 180 8.89 -20.21 13.12
N ILE A 181 9.51 -21.25 12.60
CA ILE A 181 9.02 -22.01 11.45
C ILE A 181 8.47 -23.37 11.92
N VAL A 182 7.20 -23.62 11.61
CA VAL A 182 6.51 -24.88 11.91
C VAL A 182 6.13 -25.56 10.61
N LYS A 183 6.83 -26.62 10.21
CA LYS A 183 6.53 -27.37 9.00
C LYS A 183 5.42 -28.39 9.21
N THR A 184 4.60 -28.60 8.19
CA THR A 184 3.64 -29.69 8.09
C THR A 184 3.91 -30.52 6.82
N SER A 185 3.10 -31.56 6.55
CA SER A 185 3.23 -32.33 5.30
C SER A 185 2.62 -31.61 4.08
N VAL A 186 1.85 -30.56 4.29
CA VAL A 186 1.12 -29.83 3.22
C VAL A 186 1.54 -28.36 3.12
N ASN A 187 2.13 -27.81 4.18
CA ASN A 187 2.52 -26.39 4.25
C ASN A 187 3.55 -26.13 5.36
N SER A 188 3.88 -24.85 5.60
CA SER A 188 4.59 -24.40 6.81
C SER A 188 3.91 -23.17 7.39
N VAL A 189 3.93 -23.00 8.71
CA VAL A 189 3.46 -21.81 9.41
C VAL A 189 4.67 -21.03 9.91
N THR A 190 4.68 -19.72 9.72
CA THR A 190 5.70 -18.84 10.26
C THR A 190 5.09 -17.94 11.32
N GLU A 191 5.60 -17.98 12.55
CA GLU A 191 5.34 -16.95 13.56
C GLU A 191 6.53 -16.00 13.57
N LEU A 192 6.26 -14.72 13.37
CA LEU A 192 7.29 -13.69 13.27
C LEU A 192 7.99 -13.46 14.63
N THR A 193 9.19 -12.91 14.59
CA THR A 193 9.91 -12.44 15.78
C THR A 193 8.97 -11.58 16.62
N PRO A 194 8.84 -11.83 17.94
CA PRO A 194 7.87 -11.12 18.77
C PRO A 194 8.26 -9.64 18.90
N TYR A 195 7.33 -8.75 18.64
CA TYR A 195 7.42 -7.36 19.05
C TYR A 195 6.85 -7.25 20.46
N SER A 196 7.54 -6.57 21.36
CA SER A 196 7.08 -6.40 22.74
C SER A 196 7.24 -4.94 23.16
N TYR A 197 6.26 -4.41 23.87
CA TYR A 197 6.27 -3.02 24.29
C TYR A 197 5.55 -2.79 25.63
N GLN A 198 5.79 -1.64 26.23
CA GLN A 198 5.13 -1.15 27.43
C GLN A 198 4.64 0.27 27.19
N ILE A 199 3.50 0.66 27.77
CA ILE A 199 3.03 2.05 27.73
C ILE A 199 3.43 2.73 29.04
N ILE A 200 4.46 3.57 29.00
CA ILE A 200 4.98 4.28 30.17
C ILE A 200 4.75 5.78 29.99
N ASN A 201 3.99 6.40 30.92
CA ASN A 201 3.60 7.81 30.86
C ASN A 201 2.88 8.19 29.55
N GLY A 202 2.07 7.26 28.99
CA GLY A 202 1.32 7.47 27.75
C GLY A 202 2.18 7.35 26.47
N LYS A 203 3.43 6.90 26.57
CA LYS A 203 4.29 6.60 25.42
C LYS A 203 4.56 5.11 25.37
N GLU A 204 4.48 4.56 24.16
CA GLU A 204 4.91 3.21 23.86
C GLU A 204 6.45 3.13 23.93
N ILE A 205 6.95 2.18 24.69
CA ILE A 205 8.38 1.91 24.85
C ILE A 205 8.62 0.47 24.50
N GLU A 206 9.37 0.25 23.45
CA GLU A 206 9.75 -1.10 23.01
C GLU A 206 10.56 -1.84 24.07
N VAL A 207 10.31 -3.14 24.14
CA VAL A 207 11.03 -4.09 25.00
C VAL A 207 11.64 -5.16 24.14
N GLU A 208 12.96 -5.19 24.03
CA GLU A 208 13.68 -6.20 23.27
C GLU A 208 13.27 -7.62 23.69
N SER A 209 12.73 -8.39 22.75
CA SER A 209 12.22 -9.73 22.97
C SER A 209 12.62 -10.69 21.85
N HIS A 210 12.83 -11.96 22.21
CA HIS A 210 13.21 -13.02 21.27
C HIS A 210 12.52 -14.33 21.61
N PHE A 211 12.24 -15.13 20.59
CA PHE A 211 11.85 -16.50 20.77
C PHE A 211 12.99 -17.36 21.29
N LYS A 212 12.65 -18.32 22.15
CA LYS A 212 13.52 -19.41 22.56
C LYS A 212 12.81 -20.73 22.36
N LEU A 213 13.34 -21.55 21.48
CA LEU A 213 12.79 -22.87 21.19
C LEU A 213 13.70 -23.96 21.81
N LYS A 214 13.10 -24.89 22.57
CA LYS A 214 13.79 -26.05 23.11
C LYS A 214 12.83 -27.24 23.26
N ASN A 215 13.12 -28.36 22.62
CA ASN A 215 12.29 -29.56 22.65
C ASN A 215 10.83 -29.28 22.24
N ASP A 216 10.63 -28.54 21.13
CA ASP A 216 9.34 -28.08 20.62
C ASP A 216 8.51 -27.22 21.61
N ILE A 217 9.18 -26.63 22.59
CA ILE A 217 8.59 -25.68 23.53
C ILE A 217 9.12 -24.30 23.21
N LEU A 218 8.21 -23.41 22.79
CA LEU A 218 8.45 -21.99 22.58
C LEU A 218 8.32 -21.27 23.92
N SER A 219 9.19 -20.29 24.14
CA SER A 219 9.15 -19.33 25.24
C SER A 219 9.79 -18.02 24.81
N PHE A 220 9.64 -16.97 25.60
CA PHE A 220 10.13 -15.62 25.31
C PHE A 220 11.34 -15.28 26.18
N GLN A 221 12.29 -14.52 25.62
CA GLN A 221 13.46 -13.98 26.33
C GLN A 221 13.46 -12.46 26.19
N PHE A 222 13.81 -11.77 27.25
CA PHE A 222 13.92 -10.31 27.34
C PHE A 222 15.34 -9.96 27.80
N PRO A 223 16.34 -9.82 26.89
CA PRO A 223 17.75 -9.70 27.26
C PRO A 223 18.05 -8.47 28.12
N LYS A 224 17.39 -7.33 27.86
CA LYS A 224 17.54 -6.09 28.61
C LYS A 224 16.57 -5.96 29.80
N GLY A 225 15.63 -6.92 29.93
CA GLY A 225 14.53 -6.84 30.89
C GLY A 225 13.46 -5.82 30.49
N TYR A 226 12.49 -5.60 31.37
CA TYR A 226 11.40 -4.63 31.21
C TYR A 226 10.94 -4.14 32.59
N ASP A 227 10.23 -3.02 32.65
CA ASP A 227 9.66 -2.50 33.89
C ASP A 227 8.51 -3.39 34.36
N LYS A 228 8.66 -4.00 35.52
CA LYS A 228 7.65 -4.92 36.04
C LYS A 228 6.47 -4.22 36.71
N SER A 229 6.53 -2.91 36.91
CA SER A 229 5.43 -2.13 37.44
C SER A 229 4.42 -1.71 36.38
N GLU A 230 4.80 -1.85 35.08
CA GLU A 230 3.97 -1.52 33.94
C GLU A 230 3.54 -2.78 33.16
N GLU A 231 2.47 -2.68 32.41
CA GLU A 231 1.97 -3.75 31.54
C GLU A 231 2.95 -4.01 30.40
N LEU A 232 3.15 -5.26 30.03
CA LEU A 232 3.96 -5.68 28.87
C LEU A 232 3.08 -6.39 27.85
N ILE A 233 3.14 -5.96 26.59
CA ILE A 233 2.42 -6.54 25.45
C ILE A 233 3.44 -7.16 24.48
N ILE A 234 3.09 -8.29 23.85
CA ILE A 234 3.93 -9.03 22.89
C ILE A 234 3.11 -9.27 21.60
N ASP A 235 3.49 -8.61 20.47
CA ASP A 235 2.79 -8.60 19.15
C ASP A 235 3.74 -8.77 17.92
N PRO A 236 3.37 -9.31 16.73
CA PRO A 236 4.17 -9.38 15.47
C PRO A 236 3.50 -8.76 14.21
N THR A 237 4.30 -8.18 13.20
CA THR A 237 3.83 -7.18 12.22
C THR A 237 4.32 -7.22 10.76
N LEU A 238 4.16 -8.25 9.93
CA LEU A 238 4.18 -8.15 8.45
C LEU A 238 2.82 -8.59 7.91
N ILE A 239 2.21 -7.82 6.96
CA ILE A 239 0.91 -8.22 6.42
C ILE A 239 1.09 -9.30 5.37
N PHE A 240 1.76 -9.00 4.26
CA PHE A 240 2.11 -10.00 3.26
C PHE A 240 3.23 -9.56 2.31
N SER A 241 3.83 -10.54 1.63
CA SER A 241 4.69 -10.39 0.47
C SER A 241 4.58 -11.61 -0.45
N THR A 242 4.58 -11.41 -1.75
CA THR A 242 4.40 -12.48 -2.74
C THR A 242 5.00 -12.12 -4.09
N TYR A 243 5.42 -13.11 -4.89
CA TYR A 243 5.64 -12.94 -6.32
C TYR A 243 4.32 -12.90 -7.10
N SER A 244 4.34 -12.35 -8.30
CA SER A 244 3.19 -12.37 -9.23
C SER A 244 2.84 -13.78 -9.71
N GLY A 245 3.82 -14.68 -9.73
CA GLY A 245 3.68 -16.03 -10.28
C GLY A 245 3.78 -16.09 -11.82
N SER A 246 4.21 -15.02 -12.48
CA SER A 246 4.49 -15.00 -13.91
C SER A 246 5.62 -15.93 -14.28
N THR A 247 5.50 -16.61 -15.43
CA THR A 247 6.58 -17.36 -16.08
C THR A 247 7.35 -16.53 -17.10
N ALA A 248 6.81 -15.39 -17.51
CA ALA A 248 7.53 -14.36 -18.24
C ALA A 248 8.21 -13.41 -17.25
N ASP A 249 9.35 -12.85 -17.64
CA ASP A 249 9.97 -11.76 -16.90
C ASP A 249 8.97 -10.61 -16.77
N ASN A 250 8.82 -10.09 -15.56
CA ASN A 250 7.97 -8.96 -15.31
C ASN A 250 8.54 -8.10 -14.18
N PHE A 251 8.66 -6.82 -14.45
CA PHE A 251 9.36 -5.87 -13.61
C PHE A 251 8.35 -4.99 -12.88
N GLY A 252 8.56 -4.79 -11.58
CA GLY A 252 7.67 -3.98 -10.75
C GLY A 252 7.92 -2.48 -10.92
N TYR A 253 6.83 -1.72 -11.07
CA TYR A 253 6.86 -0.27 -11.27
C TYR A 253 6.07 0.47 -10.19
N THR A 254 4.79 0.22 -10.06
CA THR A 254 3.90 1.02 -9.25
C THR A 254 2.94 0.16 -8.45
N ALA A 255 2.53 0.64 -7.28
CA ALA A 255 1.46 0.02 -6.50
C ALA A 255 0.54 1.07 -5.89
N THR A 256 -0.73 0.70 -5.76
CA THR A 256 -1.75 1.49 -5.07
C THR A 256 -2.71 0.58 -4.31
N TYR A 257 -3.71 1.16 -3.69
CA TYR A 257 -4.66 0.46 -2.82
C TYR A 257 -6.08 1.01 -3.03
N ASP A 258 -7.09 0.22 -2.62
CA ASP A 258 -8.47 0.70 -2.47
C ASP A 258 -8.82 0.92 -0.99
N ARG A 259 -10.03 1.42 -0.74
CA ARG A 259 -10.54 1.72 0.60
C ARG A 259 -10.50 0.51 1.55
N ASP A 260 -10.68 -0.68 1.01
CA ASP A 260 -10.68 -1.94 1.77
C ASP A 260 -9.26 -2.50 1.99
N GLY A 261 -8.22 -1.85 1.42
CA GLY A 261 -6.81 -2.21 1.59
C GLY A 261 -6.34 -3.35 0.66
N PHE A 262 -7.03 -3.62 -0.44
CA PHE A 262 -6.51 -4.48 -1.50
C PHE A 262 -5.31 -3.81 -2.18
N LEU A 263 -4.31 -4.59 -2.56
CA LEU A 263 -3.14 -4.07 -3.26
C LEU A 263 -3.31 -4.24 -4.78
N TYR A 264 -3.10 -3.16 -5.52
CA TYR A 264 -3.00 -3.16 -6.96
C TYR A 264 -1.55 -2.95 -7.37
N SER A 265 -1.04 -3.84 -8.21
CA SER A 265 0.33 -3.79 -8.73
C SER A 265 0.33 -3.55 -10.22
N GLY A 266 1.12 -2.58 -10.67
CA GLY A 266 1.47 -2.32 -12.06
C GLY A 266 2.90 -2.76 -12.35
N SER A 267 3.06 -3.56 -13.39
CA SER A 267 4.34 -4.11 -13.83
C SER A 267 4.49 -4.00 -15.34
N THR A 268 5.71 -4.11 -15.85
CA THR A 268 6.00 -4.29 -17.27
C THR A 268 6.30 -5.76 -17.53
N VAL A 269 5.58 -6.38 -18.49
CA VAL A 269 5.66 -7.82 -18.79
C VAL A 269 6.31 -8.03 -20.15
N PHE A 270 7.38 -8.85 -20.21
CA PHE A 270 8.22 -9.10 -21.37
C PHE A 270 7.80 -10.32 -22.20
N GLY A 271 6.53 -10.71 -22.18
CA GLY A 271 6.06 -11.82 -23.02
C GLY A 271 4.83 -12.56 -22.49
N VAL A 272 4.58 -13.70 -23.10
CA VAL A 272 3.50 -14.61 -22.72
C VAL A 272 3.86 -15.35 -21.43
N GLY A 273 2.95 -15.40 -20.46
CA GLY A 273 3.14 -16.14 -19.20
C GLY A 273 2.72 -15.38 -17.96
N TYR A 274 2.27 -14.13 -18.10
CA TYR A 274 1.65 -13.40 -17.00
C TYR A 274 0.30 -14.03 -16.65
N PRO A 275 0.02 -14.27 -15.36
CA PRO A 275 -1.13 -15.10 -14.95
C PRO A 275 -2.44 -14.29 -14.97
N THR A 276 -3.09 -14.18 -16.11
CA THR A 276 -4.39 -13.51 -16.26
C THR A 276 -5.52 -14.33 -15.64
N THR A 277 -6.58 -13.65 -15.21
CA THR A 277 -7.78 -14.27 -14.62
C THR A 277 -8.91 -14.38 -15.65
N LEU A 278 -9.83 -15.33 -15.43
CA LEU A 278 -11.00 -15.49 -16.27
C LEU A 278 -11.88 -14.23 -16.20
N GLY A 279 -12.20 -13.67 -17.36
CA GLY A 279 -12.98 -12.44 -17.47
C GLY A 279 -12.17 -11.15 -17.39
N ALA A 280 -10.84 -11.23 -17.31
CA ALA A 280 -9.96 -10.07 -17.42
C ALA A 280 -10.11 -9.36 -18.77
N TYR A 281 -9.87 -8.06 -18.79
CA TYR A 281 -10.02 -7.23 -19.99
C TYR A 281 -9.15 -7.74 -21.16
N GLN A 282 -7.86 -7.96 -20.93
CA GLN A 282 -6.90 -8.44 -21.93
C GLN A 282 -6.18 -9.68 -21.39
N ILE A 283 -6.56 -10.85 -21.89
CA ILE A 283 -5.99 -12.13 -21.43
C ILE A 283 -4.74 -12.56 -22.23
N ASN A 284 -4.50 -11.94 -23.37
CA ASN A 284 -3.37 -12.24 -24.24
C ASN A 284 -2.38 -11.08 -24.27
N TYR A 285 -1.11 -11.42 -24.27
CA TYR A 285 -0.03 -10.49 -24.56
C TYR A 285 -0.17 -9.96 -25.99
N ALA A 286 -0.21 -8.64 -26.16
CA ALA A 286 -0.50 -8.02 -27.44
C ALA A 286 0.73 -7.87 -28.33
N ASN A 287 1.91 -7.71 -27.74
CA ASN A 287 3.12 -7.42 -28.48
C ASN A 287 3.66 -8.65 -29.20
N SER A 288 3.49 -8.68 -30.52
CA SER A 288 4.01 -9.74 -31.40
C SER A 288 5.47 -9.51 -31.83
N SER A 289 6.05 -8.34 -31.53
CA SER A 289 7.34 -7.88 -32.04
C SER A 289 8.47 -7.90 -31.00
N GLY A 290 8.18 -8.37 -29.76
CA GLY A 290 9.16 -8.49 -28.68
C GLY A 290 9.27 -7.23 -27.79
N GLY A 291 8.20 -6.43 -27.65
CA GLY A 291 8.08 -5.33 -26.71
C GLY A 291 7.48 -5.76 -25.38
N THR A 292 6.81 -4.85 -24.68
CA THR A 292 6.26 -5.08 -23.34
C THR A 292 4.81 -4.61 -23.22
N ASP A 293 3.97 -5.34 -22.46
CA ASP A 293 2.64 -4.87 -22.04
C ASP A 293 2.66 -4.53 -20.56
N ILE A 294 1.78 -3.63 -20.12
CA ILE A 294 1.51 -3.43 -18.71
C ILE A 294 0.81 -4.66 -18.14
N GLY A 295 1.30 -5.20 -17.03
CA GLY A 295 0.63 -6.22 -16.25
C GLY A 295 -0.01 -5.61 -15.00
N ILE A 296 -1.32 -5.78 -14.84
CA ILE A 296 -2.07 -5.31 -13.67
C ILE A 296 -2.54 -6.50 -12.87
N THR A 297 -2.28 -6.52 -11.56
CA THR A 297 -2.83 -7.51 -10.64
C THR A 297 -3.41 -6.84 -9.40
N LYS A 298 -4.65 -7.16 -9.06
CA LYS A 298 -5.27 -6.85 -7.75
C LYS A 298 -5.12 -8.06 -6.85
N TYR A 299 -4.49 -7.87 -5.69
CA TYR A 299 -4.34 -8.86 -4.62
C TYR A 299 -5.36 -8.60 -3.52
N ASP A 300 -5.81 -9.66 -2.84
CA ASP A 300 -6.57 -9.51 -1.60
C ASP A 300 -5.71 -8.87 -0.50
N THR A 301 -6.34 -8.47 0.59
CA THR A 301 -5.68 -7.77 1.70
C THR A 301 -4.56 -8.57 2.35
N THR A 302 -4.49 -9.89 2.08
CA THR A 302 -3.53 -10.85 2.67
C THR A 302 -2.48 -11.38 1.71
N GLY A 303 -2.53 -11.03 0.42
CA GLY A 303 -1.63 -11.55 -0.61
C GLY A 303 -1.79 -13.05 -0.90
N THR A 304 -2.92 -13.64 -0.53
CA THR A 304 -3.20 -15.07 -0.71
C THR A 304 -4.04 -15.38 -1.94
N LEU A 305 -4.77 -14.38 -2.44
CA LEU A 305 -5.63 -14.51 -3.62
C LEU A 305 -5.30 -13.41 -4.63
N ARG A 306 -5.31 -13.79 -5.88
CA ARG A 306 -5.36 -12.88 -7.01
C ARG A 306 -6.83 -12.61 -7.32
N ILE A 307 -7.31 -11.39 -7.08
CA ILE A 307 -8.70 -11.01 -7.31
C ILE A 307 -8.96 -10.91 -8.82
N TYR A 308 -8.10 -10.16 -9.50
CA TYR A 308 -8.02 -10.18 -10.96
C TYR A 308 -6.58 -9.88 -11.43
N SER A 309 -6.30 -10.28 -12.66
CA SER A 309 -5.03 -9.96 -13.32
C SER A 309 -5.25 -9.91 -14.83
N THR A 310 -4.69 -8.87 -15.47
CA THR A 310 -4.87 -8.57 -16.89
C THR A 310 -3.61 -7.98 -17.49
N TYR A 311 -3.39 -8.18 -18.79
CA TYR A 311 -2.51 -7.32 -19.58
C TYR A 311 -3.23 -6.02 -19.92
N LEU A 312 -2.47 -5.01 -20.31
CA LEU A 312 -2.95 -3.78 -20.92
C LEU A 312 -1.84 -3.22 -21.82
N GLY A 313 -2.00 -3.34 -23.13
CA GLY A 313 -0.98 -2.91 -24.07
C GLY A 313 -1.35 -3.09 -25.54
N GLY A 314 -0.47 -2.58 -26.39
CA GLY A 314 -0.55 -2.67 -27.84
C GLY A 314 0.62 -3.45 -28.46
N SER A 315 1.02 -3.10 -29.68
CA SER A 315 2.03 -3.87 -30.43
C SER A 315 3.49 -3.47 -30.12
N ARG A 316 3.75 -2.55 -29.18
CA ARG A 316 5.09 -2.07 -28.81
C ARG A 316 5.26 -2.01 -27.29
N ASP A 317 6.09 -1.11 -26.79
CA ASP A 317 6.42 -1.02 -25.36
C ASP A 317 5.49 -0.09 -24.60
N GLU A 318 4.98 -0.57 -23.46
CA GLU A 318 4.19 0.15 -22.48
C GLU A 318 4.84 0.10 -21.09
N LEU A 319 4.84 1.27 -20.41
CA LEU A 319 5.37 1.43 -19.05
C LEU A 319 4.31 2.07 -18.15
N PRO A 320 3.96 1.48 -17.00
CA PRO A 320 3.09 2.14 -16.02
C PRO A 320 3.91 3.07 -15.14
N HIS A 321 3.44 4.30 -14.91
CA HIS A 321 4.11 5.28 -14.05
C HIS A 321 3.49 5.37 -12.67
N SER A 322 2.18 5.53 -12.62
CA SER A 322 1.45 5.70 -11.37
C SER A 322 0.01 5.23 -11.51
N MET A 323 -0.57 4.80 -10.42
CA MET A 323 -1.94 4.28 -10.38
C MET A 323 -2.68 4.85 -9.18
N ILE A 324 -4.01 5.02 -9.32
CA ILE A 324 -4.90 5.41 -8.24
C ILE A 324 -6.26 4.73 -8.39
N VAL A 325 -6.93 4.45 -7.27
CA VAL A 325 -8.26 3.85 -7.23
C VAL A 325 -9.27 4.88 -6.73
N ASN A 326 -10.41 4.99 -7.40
CA ASN A 326 -11.48 5.87 -6.96
C ASN A 326 -12.40 5.18 -5.92
N ASN A 327 -13.39 5.93 -5.42
CA ASN A 327 -14.37 5.43 -4.44
C ASN A 327 -15.37 4.38 -4.99
N LEU A 328 -15.28 4.04 -6.27
CA LEU A 328 -16.03 2.95 -6.93
C LEU A 328 -15.15 1.72 -7.19
N ASP A 329 -13.95 1.66 -6.60
CA ASP A 329 -12.91 0.65 -6.81
C ASP A 329 -12.43 0.54 -8.26
N GLU A 330 -12.62 1.58 -9.08
CA GLU A 330 -12.13 1.63 -10.45
C GLU A 330 -10.69 2.12 -10.46
N LEU A 331 -9.83 1.41 -11.20
CA LEU A 331 -8.41 1.68 -11.27
C LEU A 331 -8.08 2.61 -12.43
N PHE A 332 -7.48 3.76 -12.13
CA PHE A 332 -6.84 4.63 -13.11
C PHE A 332 -5.35 4.26 -13.22
N ILE A 333 -4.88 4.12 -14.44
CA ILE A 333 -3.49 3.80 -14.78
C ILE A 333 -2.96 4.94 -15.65
N PHE A 334 -1.93 5.61 -15.19
CA PHE A 334 -1.12 6.54 -15.93
C PHE A 334 0.17 5.87 -16.37
N GLY A 335 0.56 6.04 -17.63
CA GLY A 335 1.77 5.43 -18.18
C GLY A 335 2.19 6.07 -19.50
N THR A 336 3.11 5.40 -20.17
CA THR A 336 3.65 5.80 -21.47
C THR A 336 3.59 4.62 -22.42
N THR A 337 3.25 4.88 -23.69
CA THR A 337 3.21 3.88 -24.78
C THR A 337 4.04 4.32 -25.98
N GLY A 338 4.59 3.33 -26.69
CA GLY A 338 5.12 3.46 -28.06
C GLY A 338 4.19 2.87 -29.12
N SER A 339 3.03 2.35 -28.71
CA SER A 339 2.09 1.64 -29.59
C SER A 339 1.11 2.58 -30.28
N GLU A 340 1.00 2.45 -31.59
CA GLU A 340 -0.03 3.13 -32.41
C GLU A 340 -1.42 2.50 -32.23
N ASP A 341 -1.47 1.29 -31.69
CA ASP A 341 -2.67 0.46 -31.50
C ASP A 341 -2.96 0.18 -30.01
N TYR A 342 -2.47 1.01 -29.10
CA TYR A 342 -2.83 0.93 -27.69
C TYR A 342 -4.35 1.02 -27.53
N PRO A 343 -5.00 0.20 -26.68
CA PRO A 343 -6.45 0.17 -26.57
C PRO A 343 -7.02 1.49 -26.02
N THR A 344 -7.75 2.21 -26.86
CA THR A 344 -8.52 3.41 -26.51
C THR A 344 -10.01 3.11 -26.51
N THR A 345 -10.81 4.02 -25.94
CA THR A 345 -12.27 3.90 -25.93
C THR A 345 -12.91 4.93 -26.85
N THR A 346 -14.01 4.56 -27.51
CA THR A 346 -14.76 5.46 -28.40
C THR A 346 -15.23 6.71 -27.66
N GLY A 347 -14.88 7.88 -28.19
CA GLY A 347 -15.23 9.17 -27.60
C GLY A 347 -14.29 9.63 -26.50
N CYS A 348 -13.15 8.99 -26.32
CA CYS A 348 -12.05 9.52 -25.48
C CYS A 348 -11.48 10.81 -26.08
N TYR A 349 -10.61 11.48 -25.35
CA TYR A 349 -10.00 12.74 -25.78
C TYR A 349 -9.22 12.59 -27.10
N ASN A 350 -8.37 11.54 -27.22
CA ASN A 350 -7.59 11.28 -28.42
C ASN A 350 -7.41 9.76 -28.63
N GLU A 351 -7.87 9.26 -29.79
CA GLU A 351 -7.74 7.85 -30.19
C GLU A 351 -6.45 7.59 -31.00
N ASN A 352 -5.63 8.60 -31.30
CA ASN A 352 -4.50 8.51 -32.20
C ASN A 352 -3.17 8.75 -31.46
N PHE A 353 -2.19 7.89 -31.73
CA PHE A 353 -0.82 8.05 -31.31
C PHE A 353 -0.15 9.20 -32.08
N SER A 354 0.49 10.12 -31.38
CA SER A 354 1.21 11.26 -31.97
C SER A 354 2.70 10.96 -32.13
N GLY A 355 3.28 10.23 -31.16
CA GLY A 355 4.66 9.77 -31.18
C GLY A 355 5.71 10.84 -31.01
N GLY A 356 6.89 10.64 -31.63
CA GLY A 356 8.01 11.57 -31.49
C GLY A 356 9.31 11.04 -32.12
N THR A 357 10.43 11.48 -31.59
CA THR A 357 11.74 11.01 -31.99
C THR A 357 12.06 9.66 -31.34
N GLY A 358 12.46 8.67 -32.15
CA GLY A 358 12.79 7.35 -31.63
C GLY A 358 13.95 7.36 -30.62
N PHE A 359 13.78 6.63 -29.51
CA PHE A 359 14.81 6.48 -28.48
C PHE A 359 14.63 5.17 -27.70
N SER A 360 15.65 4.79 -26.93
CA SER A 360 15.62 3.62 -26.04
C SER A 360 16.22 4.01 -24.69
N PRO A 361 15.43 4.02 -23.62
CA PRO A 361 15.94 4.23 -22.26
C PRO A 361 16.99 3.19 -21.89
N SER A 362 18.09 3.60 -21.26
CA SER A 362 19.18 2.70 -20.92
C SER A 362 18.82 1.81 -19.73
N GLY A 363 18.94 0.50 -19.92
CA GLY A 363 18.78 -0.49 -18.83
C GLY A 363 17.35 -1.03 -18.63
N LEU A 364 16.32 -0.38 -19.15
CA LEU A 364 14.92 -0.80 -18.98
C LEU A 364 14.47 -1.92 -19.93
N GLY A 365 15.26 -2.25 -20.93
CA GLY A 365 14.91 -3.31 -21.90
C GLY A 365 13.80 -2.96 -22.89
N VAL A 366 13.42 -1.67 -22.97
CA VAL A 366 12.32 -1.17 -23.81
C VAL A 366 12.83 -0.21 -24.88
N SER A 367 12.04 -0.01 -25.95
CA SER A 367 12.38 0.86 -27.09
C SER A 367 11.16 1.55 -27.66
N PHE A 368 11.27 2.84 -27.89
CA PHE A 368 10.24 3.70 -28.49
C PHE A 368 10.71 4.19 -29.88
N PRO A 369 10.68 3.34 -30.92
CA PRO A 369 11.26 3.69 -32.23
C PRO A 369 10.51 4.82 -32.94
N ASN A 370 9.23 5.03 -32.63
CA ASN A 370 8.39 6.11 -33.17
C ASN A 370 8.11 7.20 -32.12
N GLY A 371 8.91 7.25 -31.03
CA GLY A 371 8.64 8.14 -29.90
C GLY A 371 7.59 7.58 -28.94
N SER A 372 7.12 8.42 -28.02
CA SER A 372 6.24 8.03 -26.90
C SER A 372 5.14 9.05 -26.68
N ASP A 373 3.93 8.56 -26.32
CA ASP A 373 2.81 9.35 -25.81
C ASP A 373 2.43 8.91 -24.40
N ILE A 374 1.87 9.82 -23.62
CA ILE A 374 1.20 9.54 -22.36
C ILE A 374 -0.06 8.73 -22.65
N ILE A 375 -0.32 7.74 -21.82
CA ILE A 375 -1.61 7.03 -21.78
C ILE A 375 -2.27 7.17 -20.41
N VAL A 376 -3.60 7.27 -20.44
CA VAL A 376 -4.42 7.13 -19.25
C VAL A 376 -5.53 6.14 -19.54
N SER A 377 -5.70 5.18 -18.64
CA SER A 377 -6.72 4.14 -18.77
C SER A 377 -7.47 3.96 -17.46
N ARG A 378 -8.77 3.67 -17.54
CA ARG A 378 -9.63 3.39 -16.39
C ARG A 378 -10.25 2.00 -16.54
N LEU A 379 -9.91 1.11 -15.61
CA LEU A 379 -10.45 -0.25 -15.54
C LEU A 379 -11.58 -0.33 -14.52
N SER A 380 -12.56 -1.19 -14.80
CA SER A 380 -13.63 -1.51 -13.85
C SER A 380 -13.08 -2.19 -12.59
N ALA A 381 -13.82 -2.11 -11.48
CA ALA A 381 -13.45 -2.68 -10.18
C ALA A 381 -13.08 -4.17 -10.22
N ASN A 382 -13.63 -4.92 -11.17
CA ASN A 382 -13.35 -6.35 -11.39
C ASN A 382 -12.28 -6.61 -12.47
N GLY A 383 -11.65 -5.58 -13.03
CA GLY A 383 -10.62 -5.70 -14.08
C GLY A 383 -11.09 -6.25 -15.43
N GLY A 384 -12.42 -6.40 -15.63
CA GLY A 384 -12.99 -7.04 -16.82
C GLY A 384 -13.32 -6.10 -17.98
N ASN A 385 -13.38 -4.79 -17.74
CA ASN A 385 -13.74 -3.81 -18.76
C ASN A 385 -12.80 -2.60 -18.73
N LEU A 386 -12.38 -2.14 -19.91
CA LEU A 386 -11.77 -0.84 -20.10
C LEU A 386 -12.90 0.20 -20.19
N LEU A 387 -13.06 1.02 -19.16
CA LEU A 387 -14.15 1.97 -19.04
C LEU A 387 -13.88 3.28 -19.80
N ALA A 388 -12.62 3.73 -19.76
CA ALA A 388 -12.12 4.87 -20.49
C ALA A 388 -10.63 4.69 -20.78
N SER A 389 -10.15 5.15 -21.92
CA SER A 389 -8.71 5.10 -22.26
C SER A 389 -8.40 6.06 -23.41
N THR A 390 -7.28 6.79 -23.30
CA THR A 390 -6.90 7.85 -24.24
C THR A 390 -5.39 7.99 -24.33
N TYR A 391 -4.92 8.52 -25.47
CA TYR A 391 -3.60 9.13 -25.58
C TYR A 391 -3.63 10.59 -25.16
N ILE A 392 -2.49 11.11 -24.67
CA ILE A 392 -2.22 12.53 -24.46
C ILE A 392 -0.79 12.79 -24.93
N GLY A 393 -0.61 13.66 -25.92
CA GLY A 393 0.71 14.00 -26.42
C GLY A 393 0.66 14.97 -27.59
N GLY A 394 1.81 15.46 -28.00
CA GLY A 394 2.05 16.25 -29.20
C GLY A 394 3.00 15.55 -30.17
N SER A 395 3.76 16.31 -30.94
CA SER A 395 4.68 15.73 -31.94
C SER A 395 6.07 15.35 -31.41
N GLY A 396 6.35 15.62 -30.14
CA GLY A 396 7.57 15.21 -29.41
C GLY A 396 7.35 13.98 -28.56
N ASN A 397 8.35 13.58 -27.77
CA ASN A 397 8.20 12.49 -26.82
C ASN A 397 7.50 12.98 -25.56
N ASP A 398 6.46 12.31 -25.13
CA ASP A 398 5.65 12.66 -23.98
C ASP A 398 5.64 11.54 -22.93
N GLY A 399 5.61 11.91 -21.65
CA GLY A 399 5.51 10.99 -20.50
C GLY A 399 6.86 10.53 -19.93
N LEU A 400 7.97 10.68 -20.63
CA LEU A 400 9.27 10.20 -20.19
C LEU A 400 10.26 11.34 -19.97
N ASN A 401 11.01 11.30 -18.84
CA ASN A 401 12.13 12.19 -18.59
C ASN A 401 13.40 11.64 -19.23
N THR A 402 13.87 12.26 -20.29
CA THR A 402 15.12 11.84 -20.95
C THR A 402 16.26 12.83 -20.75
N ALA A 403 16.03 13.92 -20.02
CA ALA A 403 17.04 14.96 -19.74
C ALA A 403 18.15 14.45 -18.82
N GLN A 404 19.39 14.43 -19.32
CA GLN A 404 20.53 13.77 -18.65
C GLN A 404 20.85 14.34 -17.24
N LYS A 405 20.57 15.60 -17.00
CA LYS A 405 20.83 16.25 -15.71
C LYS A 405 19.76 15.96 -14.66
N LEU A 406 18.58 15.57 -15.12
CA LEU A 406 17.41 15.29 -14.29
C LEU A 406 17.22 13.78 -14.04
N LYS A 407 18.03 12.92 -14.66
CA LYS A 407 18.08 11.48 -14.41
C LYS A 407 19.25 11.15 -13.47
N ARG A 408 18.95 11.01 -12.21
CA ARG A 408 19.97 10.69 -11.20
C ARG A 408 20.05 9.21 -10.89
N ASN A 409 18.91 8.58 -10.74
CA ASN A 409 18.78 7.17 -10.41
C ASN A 409 18.47 6.34 -11.66
N TYR A 410 18.64 5.04 -11.55
CA TYR A 410 18.10 4.09 -12.50
C TYR A 410 16.57 4.27 -12.61
N ALA A 411 16.07 4.28 -13.83
CA ALA A 411 14.67 4.42 -14.18
C ALA A 411 14.01 5.78 -13.79
N ASP A 412 14.78 6.84 -13.51
CA ASP A 412 14.23 8.21 -13.37
C ASP A 412 13.58 8.71 -14.67
N GLU A 413 13.72 7.98 -15.79
CA GLU A 413 12.96 8.21 -17.01
C GLU A 413 11.46 8.04 -16.81
N VAL A 414 11.07 7.10 -15.94
CA VAL A 414 9.67 6.69 -15.75
C VAL A 414 9.14 7.30 -14.47
N ARG A 415 9.15 8.64 -14.41
CA ARG A 415 8.62 9.40 -13.27
C ARG A 415 7.41 10.21 -13.69
N GLY A 416 6.51 10.39 -12.76
CA GLY A 416 5.28 11.14 -12.89
C GLY A 416 4.21 10.56 -11.98
N GLU A 417 3.18 11.32 -11.72
CA GLU A 417 2.15 10.95 -10.77
C GLU A 417 0.74 11.23 -11.28
N ILE A 418 -0.22 10.40 -10.84
CA ILE A 418 -1.65 10.58 -11.05
C ILE A 418 -2.34 10.74 -9.69
N ASP A 419 -3.28 11.69 -9.60
CA ASP A 419 -4.19 11.81 -8.46
C ASP A 419 -5.61 12.17 -8.94
N ILE A 420 -6.61 12.08 -8.05
CA ILE A 420 -8.01 12.35 -8.37
C ILE A 420 -8.65 13.30 -7.35
N ASP A 421 -9.49 14.23 -7.82
CA ASP A 421 -10.31 15.06 -6.94
C ASP A 421 -11.59 14.34 -6.48
N GLN A 422 -12.37 14.98 -5.61
CA GLN A 422 -13.63 14.42 -5.09
C GLN A 422 -14.69 14.15 -6.17
N ASN A 423 -14.55 14.74 -7.36
CA ASN A 423 -15.39 14.49 -8.53
C ASN A 423 -14.84 13.36 -9.43
N ASN A 424 -13.75 12.72 -9.03
CA ASN A 424 -12.96 11.77 -9.79
C ASN A 424 -12.37 12.38 -11.10
N ASN A 425 -12.20 13.69 -11.20
CA ASN A 425 -11.36 14.25 -12.25
C ASN A 425 -9.92 13.86 -11.95
N ILE A 426 -9.17 13.51 -12.98
CA ILE A 426 -7.78 13.11 -12.84
C ILE A 426 -6.83 14.28 -13.01
N TYR A 427 -5.75 14.26 -12.27
CA TYR A 427 -4.62 15.15 -12.40
C TYR A 427 -3.39 14.33 -12.72
N LEU A 428 -2.61 14.79 -13.70
CA LEU A 428 -1.35 14.15 -14.12
C LEU A 428 -0.23 15.18 -14.05
N ALA A 429 0.93 14.76 -13.60
CA ALA A 429 2.15 15.54 -13.65
C ALA A 429 3.31 14.67 -14.14
N THR A 430 4.01 15.14 -15.19
CA THR A 430 5.14 14.42 -15.82
C THR A 430 5.97 15.37 -16.70
N SER A 431 6.64 14.85 -17.72
CA SER A 431 7.52 15.60 -18.62
C SER A 431 7.09 15.45 -20.08
N THR A 432 7.39 16.46 -20.91
CA THR A 432 7.13 16.50 -22.36
C THR A 432 8.26 17.17 -23.11
N TYR A 433 8.54 16.71 -24.35
CA TYR A 433 9.36 17.40 -25.36
C TYR A 433 8.50 18.07 -26.44
N SER A 434 7.19 17.88 -26.41
CA SER A 434 6.29 18.43 -27.43
C SER A 434 6.16 19.95 -27.29
N THR A 435 6.40 20.68 -28.35
CA THR A 435 6.10 22.12 -28.44
C THR A 435 4.64 22.40 -28.78
N ASP A 436 3.93 21.37 -29.17
CA ASP A 436 2.51 21.36 -29.54
C ASP A 436 1.68 20.43 -28.61
N PHE A 437 2.19 20.18 -27.37
CA PHE A 437 1.43 19.47 -26.34
C PHE A 437 0.03 20.11 -26.18
N PRO A 438 -1.02 19.34 -25.95
CA PRO A 438 -2.38 19.86 -25.91
C PRO A 438 -2.62 20.78 -24.69
N ILE A 439 -2.22 22.04 -24.82
CA ILE A 439 -2.37 23.07 -23.80
C ILE A 439 -3.70 23.80 -23.97
N THR A 440 -4.36 24.06 -22.85
CA THR A 440 -5.55 24.89 -22.77
C THR A 440 -5.20 26.30 -22.28
N SER A 441 -6.18 27.11 -21.92
CA SER A 441 -5.93 28.38 -21.25
C SER A 441 -5.30 28.13 -19.88
N SER A 442 -4.08 28.61 -19.68
CA SER A 442 -3.26 28.28 -18.50
C SER A 442 -2.20 29.35 -18.23
N PHE A 443 -1.50 29.20 -17.09
CA PHE A 443 -0.42 30.12 -16.70
C PHE A 443 0.82 30.05 -17.62
N GLN A 444 1.08 28.90 -18.27
CA GLN A 444 2.16 28.74 -19.24
C GLN A 444 1.66 27.95 -20.45
N GLN A 445 1.60 28.61 -21.60
CA GLN A 445 1.03 28.07 -22.85
C GLN A 445 2.08 27.61 -23.85
N ASN A 446 3.34 27.93 -23.63
CA ASN A 446 4.42 27.57 -24.56
C ASN A 446 5.48 26.74 -23.84
N ASN A 447 6.03 25.77 -24.54
CA ASN A 447 7.29 25.16 -24.18
C ASN A 447 8.42 26.19 -24.39
N ASN A 448 9.13 26.51 -23.33
CA ASN A 448 10.18 27.51 -23.33
C ASN A 448 11.59 26.90 -23.42
N GLY A 449 11.72 25.61 -23.07
CA GLY A 449 12.97 24.88 -23.04
C GLY A 449 13.07 23.76 -24.08
N ASN A 450 13.74 22.67 -23.72
CA ASN A 450 13.76 21.44 -24.48
C ASN A 450 12.75 20.45 -23.89
N GLN A 451 13.03 19.94 -22.68
CA GLN A 451 12.11 19.18 -21.88
C GLN A 451 11.43 20.10 -20.87
N GLU A 452 10.12 20.04 -20.78
CA GLU A 452 9.31 20.80 -19.83
C GLU A 452 8.54 19.86 -18.92
N GLY A 453 8.25 20.30 -17.71
CA GLY A 453 7.17 19.72 -16.93
C GLY A 453 5.82 19.96 -17.61
N CYS A 454 4.91 19.01 -17.54
CA CYS A 454 3.53 19.19 -17.97
C CYS A 454 2.54 18.69 -16.92
N ILE A 455 1.43 19.41 -16.80
CA ILE A 455 0.34 19.11 -15.87
C ILE A 455 -0.95 19.10 -16.66
N VAL A 456 -1.78 18.08 -16.40
CA VAL A 456 -3.07 17.91 -17.09
C VAL A 456 -4.16 17.60 -16.08
N LYS A 457 -5.29 18.29 -16.15
CA LYS A 457 -6.54 17.91 -15.48
C LYS A 457 -7.54 17.44 -16.53
N MET A 458 -8.11 16.25 -16.34
CA MET A 458 -9.13 15.69 -17.23
C MET A 458 -10.38 15.26 -16.46
N ASP A 459 -11.50 15.16 -17.20
CA ASP A 459 -12.70 14.54 -16.68
C ASP A 459 -12.50 13.02 -16.45
N ASN A 460 -13.33 12.43 -15.61
CA ASN A 460 -13.26 11.00 -15.26
C ASN A 460 -13.64 10.04 -16.40
N GLN A 461 -14.17 10.54 -17.51
CA GLN A 461 -14.45 9.76 -18.72
C GLN A 461 -13.28 9.80 -19.71
N LEU A 462 -12.22 10.54 -19.39
CA LEU A 462 -11.04 10.77 -20.24
C LEU A 462 -11.42 11.32 -21.63
N SER A 463 -12.49 12.12 -21.68
CA SER A 463 -13.05 12.65 -22.90
C SER A 463 -12.67 14.10 -23.16
N THR A 464 -12.29 14.83 -22.10
CA THR A 464 -12.02 16.27 -22.16
C THR A 464 -10.88 16.66 -21.23
N ILE A 465 -9.88 17.37 -21.76
CA ILE A 465 -8.91 18.11 -20.95
C ILE A 465 -9.63 19.33 -20.37
N ILE A 466 -9.76 19.39 -19.04
CA ILE A 466 -10.36 20.54 -18.33
C ILE A 466 -9.39 21.71 -18.37
N TRP A 467 -8.13 21.46 -18.02
CA TRP A 467 -7.01 22.36 -18.24
C TRP A 467 -5.70 21.60 -18.35
N SER A 468 -4.71 22.23 -19.00
CA SER A 468 -3.34 21.73 -19.10
C SER A 468 -2.37 22.88 -19.25
N ALA A 469 -1.13 22.68 -18.72
CA ALA A 469 -0.09 23.69 -18.73
C ALA A 469 1.29 23.05 -18.88
N TYR A 470 2.23 23.77 -19.50
CA TYR A 470 3.64 23.56 -19.26
C TYR A 470 4.05 24.16 -17.91
N LEU A 471 5.17 23.70 -17.37
CA LEU A 471 5.82 24.34 -16.23
C LEU A 471 7.34 24.16 -16.36
N GLY A 472 8.04 25.25 -16.63
CA GLY A 472 9.49 25.27 -16.73
C GLY A 472 10.05 26.63 -17.22
N GLY A 473 11.36 26.66 -17.43
CA GLY A 473 12.08 27.80 -17.92
C GLY A 473 12.66 27.57 -19.32
N ASP A 474 13.90 28.03 -19.56
CA ASP A 474 14.53 27.97 -20.89
C ASP A 474 15.47 26.76 -21.06
N LYS A 475 15.51 25.81 -20.10
CA LYS A 475 16.32 24.60 -20.17
C LYS A 475 15.47 23.37 -19.95
N ASP A 476 16.03 22.35 -19.30
CA ASP A 476 15.31 21.10 -19.03
C ASP A 476 14.65 21.14 -17.65
N ASP A 477 13.38 20.83 -17.60
CA ASP A 477 12.54 20.79 -16.39
C ASP A 477 11.75 19.47 -16.35
N ALA A 478 11.52 18.92 -15.16
CA ALA A 478 10.78 17.68 -14.98
C ALA A 478 9.94 17.73 -13.71
N ILE A 479 8.70 17.25 -13.79
CA ILE A 479 7.81 17.08 -12.63
C ILE A 479 7.75 15.58 -12.29
N TYR A 480 7.82 15.24 -11.01
CA TYR A 480 7.81 13.86 -10.53
C TYR A 480 6.64 13.53 -9.63
N SER A 481 6.12 14.49 -8.89
CA SER A 481 5.03 14.27 -7.96
C SER A 481 4.09 15.45 -7.90
N LEU A 482 2.85 15.17 -7.52
CA LEU A 482 1.81 16.15 -7.26
C LEU A 482 1.03 15.80 -5.99
N ALA A 483 0.51 16.81 -5.32
CA ALA A 483 -0.44 16.67 -4.21
C ALA A 483 -1.48 17.80 -4.30
N MET A 484 -2.68 17.56 -3.76
CA MET A 484 -3.76 18.54 -3.78
C MET A 484 -4.06 19.08 -2.39
N ASP A 485 -4.37 20.38 -2.29
CA ASP A 485 -4.93 20.96 -1.07
C ASP A 485 -6.46 20.74 -1.00
N LYS A 486 -7.08 21.12 0.12
CA LYS A 486 -8.53 20.98 0.35
C LYS A 486 -9.41 21.80 -0.63
N ASN A 487 -8.82 22.68 -1.44
CA ASN A 487 -9.51 23.50 -2.44
C ASN A 487 -9.23 22.99 -3.87
N ASP A 488 -8.66 21.81 -4.01
CA ASP A 488 -8.22 21.19 -5.27
C ASP A 488 -7.14 22.02 -6.01
N ASN A 489 -6.41 22.92 -5.31
CA ASN A 489 -5.21 23.52 -5.86
C ASN A 489 -4.09 22.47 -5.84
N VAL A 490 -3.16 22.57 -6.80
CA VAL A 490 -2.17 21.55 -7.06
C VAL A 490 -0.78 22.00 -6.63
N PHE A 491 -0.12 21.25 -5.79
CA PHE A 491 1.32 21.36 -5.55
C PHE A 491 2.04 20.35 -6.44
N VAL A 492 3.09 20.80 -7.11
CA VAL A 492 3.96 19.93 -7.90
C VAL A 492 5.41 20.16 -7.52
N THR A 493 6.21 19.09 -7.64
CA THR A 493 7.65 19.13 -7.36
C THR A 493 8.45 18.29 -8.36
N GLY A 494 9.73 18.58 -8.46
CA GLY A 494 10.64 17.88 -9.36
C GLY A 494 12.03 18.46 -9.38
N GLY A 495 12.64 18.51 -10.55
CA GLY A 495 13.94 19.11 -10.80
C GLY A 495 13.92 20.09 -11.96
N THR A 496 14.69 21.15 -11.84
CA THR A 496 14.88 22.17 -12.88
C THR A 496 16.35 22.44 -13.13
N THR A 497 16.70 22.68 -14.39
CA THR A 497 18.03 23.21 -14.76
C THR A 497 17.95 24.67 -15.22
N SER A 498 16.77 25.27 -15.15
CA SER A 498 16.44 26.62 -15.62
C SER A 498 16.67 27.65 -14.52
N ASP A 499 17.51 28.66 -14.79
CA ASP A 499 17.72 29.79 -13.89
C ASP A 499 16.63 30.87 -13.99
N ASN A 500 15.74 30.73 -14.95
CA ASN A 500 14.54 31.53 -15.14
C ASN A 500 13.23 30.76 -14.91
N PHE A 501 13.28 29.65 -14.16
CA PHE A 501 12.07 28.93 -13.74
C PHE A 501 11.08 29.88 -13.04
N PRO A 502 9.75 29.77 -13.26
CA PRO A 502 8.77 30.70 -12.75
C PRO A 502 8.60 30.62 -11.22
N VAL A 503 9.39 31.40 -10.49
CA VAL A 503 9.32 31.49 -9.02
C VAL A 503 8.70 32.80 -8.55
N SER A 504 8.09 32.78 -7.37
CA SER A 504 7.47 33.96 -6.76
C SER A 504 8.53 34.93 -6.23
N THR A 505 8.26 36.25 -6.26
CA THR A 505 9.20 37.28 -5.75
C THR A 505 9.50 37.13 -4.26
N ASN A 506 8.54 36.62 -3.48
CA ASN A 506 8.64 36.39 -2.05
C ASN A 506 8.88 34.89 -1.70
N ALA A 507 9.38 34.11 -2.65
CA ALA A 507 9.67 32.70 -2.45
C ALA A 507 10.73 32.51 -1.34
N TYR A 508 10.71 31.34 -0.68
CA TYR A 508 11.77 30.95 0.24
C TYR A 508 13.15 31.03 -0.45
N GLN A 509 13.26 30.50 -1.66
CA GLN A 509 14.45 30.61 -2.51
C GLN A 509 14.04 31.08 -3.90
N ASN A 510 14.36 32.32 -4.22
CA ASN A 510 14.01 32.96 -5.49
C ASN A 510 15.14 32.96 -6.52
N SER A 511 16.23 32.29 -6.25
CA SER A 511 17.42 32.21 -7.10
C SER A 511 17.85 30.77 -7.28
N TYR A 512 18.13 30.41 -8.52
CA TYR A 512 18.79 29.17 -8.89
C TYR A 512 20.25 29.20 -8.40
N LEU A 513 20.66 28.19 -7.64
CA LEU A 513 21.99 28.21 -7.01
C LEU A 513 23.01 27.36 -7.74
N ASP A 514 22.63 26.27 -8.39
CA ASP A 514 23.54 25.40 -9.14
C ASP A 514 23.58 25.77 -10.63
N SER A 515 24.64 26.40 -11.08
CA SER A 515 24.81 26.80 -12.49
C SER A 515 25.04 25.64 -13.47
N LEU A 516 25.24 24.42 -13.01
CA LEU A 516 25.67 23.28 -13.84
C LEU A 516 24.84 22.01 -13.73
N LYS A 517 23.95 21.91 -12.73
CA LYS A 517 23.22 20.66 -12.42
C LYS A 517 21.72 20.90 -12.32
N ALA A 518 21.07 20.48 -11.25
CA ALA A 518 19.65 20.66 -11.03
C ALA A 518 19.37 21.14 -9.61
N ASP A 519 18.39 22.07 -9.47
CA ASP A 519 17.75 22.41 -8.20
C ASP A 519 16.36 21.78 -8.15
N ALA A 520 15.89 21.45 -6.95
CA ALA A 520 14.50 21.11 -6.71
C ALA A 520 13.64 22.36 -6.80
N PHE A 521 12.35 22.19 -7.11
CA PHE A 521 11.36 23.25 -7.05
C PHE A 521 10.05 22.73 -6.43
N ILE A 522 9.24 23.66 -5.94
CA ILE A 522 7.85 23.42 -5.55
C ILE A 522 7.01 24.54 -6.13
N THR A 523 5.93 24.20 -6.82
CA THR A 523 4.99 25.15 -7.41
C THR A 523 3.55 24.86 -6.98
N HIS A 524 2.85 25.86 -6.46
CA HIS A 524 1.45 25.84 -6.09
C HIS A 524 0.61 26.50 -7.18
N ILE A 525 -0.32 25.75 -7.76
CA ILE A 525 -1.12 26.12 -8.92
C ILE A 525 -2.60 26.13 -8.54
N SER A 526 -3.35 27.12 -9.02
CA SER A 526 -4.79 27.20 -8.80
C SER A 526 -5.53 26.02 -9.43
N SER A 527 -6.65 25.59 -8.81
CA SER A 527 -7.47 24.45 -9.24
C SER A 527 -8.04 24.57 -10.66
N ASP A 528 -8.09 25.80 -11.20
CA ASP A 528 -8.49 26.10 -12.58
C ASP A 528 -7.31 26.14 -13.57
N GLY A 529 -6.07 25.95 -13.13
CA GLY A 529 -4.88 25.94 -13.96
C GLY A 529 -4.44 27.29 -14.54
N ASN A 530 -5.05 28.39 -14.09
CA ASN A 530 -4.80 29.70 -14.70
C ASN A 530 -3.68 30.50 -14.04
N THR A 531 -3.29 30.15 -12.81
CA THR A 531 -2.40 30.98 -12.00
C THR A 531 -1.41 30.13 -11.21
N ILE A 532 -0.13 30.50 -11.24
CA ILE A 532 0.83 30.08 -10.22
C ILE A 532 0.55 30.93 -8.97
N ILE A 533 0.07 30.29 -7.91
CA ILE A 533 -0.22 30.94 -6.62
C ILE A 533 1.09 31.30 -5.93
N ASN A 534 1.99 30.34 -5.81
CA ASN A 534 3.34 30.50 -5.27
C ASN A 534 4.29 29.50 -5.93
N SER A 535 5.57 29.81 -6.00
CA SER A 535 6.59 28.88 -6.50
C SER A 535 7.95 29.25 -5.90
N THR A 536 8.78 28.25 -5.62
CA THR A 536 10.12 28.41 -5.03
C THR A 536 11.08 27.37 -5.56
N TYR A 537 12.35 27.70 -5.70
CA TYR A 537 13.42 26.72 -5.71
C TYR A 537 13.63 26.14 -4.31
N PHE A 538 14.28 25.01 -4.24
CA PHE A 538 14.81 24.44 -3.00
C PHE A 538 16.12 23.71 -3.30
N GLY A 539 17.20 24.09 -2.61
CA GLY A 539 18.48 23.42 -2.82
C GLY A 539 19.69 24.20 -2.33
N SER A 540 20.83 23.78 -2.80
CA SER A 540 22.15 24.27 -2.46
C SER A 540 22.93 24.69 -3.73
N GLU A 541 24.23 24.96 -3.61
CA GLU A 541 25.13 25.18 -4.76
C GLU A 541 25.51 23.86 -5.49
N PHE A 542 24.89 22.73 -5.11
CA PHE A 542 25.12 21.40 -5.65
C PHE A 542 23.83 20.83 -6.24
N TYR A 543 23.89 19.59 -6.72
CA TYR A 543 22.72 18.87 -7.19
C TYR A 543 21.67 18.70 -6.07
N ASP A 544 20.46 19.14 -6.34
CA ASP A 544 19.28 18.95 -5.51
C ASP A 544 18.08 18.61 -6.39
N GLN A 545 17.28 17.62 -6.01
CA GLN A 545 16.10 17.20 -6.78
C GLN A 545 15.06 16.61 -5.85
N SER A 546 13.81 17.07 -5.94
CA SER A 546 12.69 16.54 -5.19
C SER A 546 11.98 15.46 -5.99
N TYR A 547 11.54 14.39 -5.32
CA TYR A 547 10.85 13.26 -5.92
C TYR A 547 9.40 13.17 -5.47
N PHE A 548 9.08 13.67 -4.29
CA PHE A 548 7.74 13.61 -3.70
C PHE A 548 7.36 14.90 -3.00
N VAL A 549 6.06 15.21 -3.06
CA VAL A 549 5.41 16.27 -2.28
C VAL A 549 4.17 15.71 -1.60
N GLU A 550 3.98 16.07 -0.32
CA GLU A 550 2.81 15.74 0.49
C GLU A 550 2.38 16.95 1.33
N LEU A 551 1.14 16.96 1.78
CA LEU A 551 0.59 17.97 2.66
C LEU A 551 0.08 17.32 3.96
N ASN A 552 0.32 17.99 5.09
CA ASN A 552 -0.34 17.63 6.33
C ASN A 552 -1.74 18.30 6.46
N SER A 553 -2.44 18.02 7.56
CA SER A 553 -3.77 18.60 7.84
C SER A 553 -3.76 20.13 7.99
N GLU A 554 -2.60 20.72 8.30
CA GLU A 554 -2.38 22.17 8.42
C GLU A 554 -1.95 22.82 7.10
N GLU A 555 -1.90 22.02 6.02
CA GLU A 555 -1.44 22.42 4.68
C GLU A 555 0.03 22.89 4.67
N GLU A 556 0.86 22.43 5.60
CA GLU A 556 2.31 22.55 5.47
C GLU A 556 2.81 21.61 4.37
N ILE A 557 3.80 22.03 3.61
CA ILE A 557 4.30 21.33 2.43
C ILE A 557 5.54 20.53 2.82
N TYR A 558 5.46 19.23 2.65
CA TYR A 558 6.55 18.29 2.87
C TYR A 558 7.10 17.82 1.54
N ILE A 559 8.43 17.91 1.36
CA ILE A 559 9.11 17.36 0.19
C ILE A 559 10.19 16.39 0.60
N PHE A 560 10.35 15.35 -0.21
CA PHE A 560 11.39 14.34 -0.07
C PHE A 560 12.21 14.24 -1.35
N GLY A 561 13.53 14.29 -1.23
CA GLY A 561 14.40 14.30 -2.38
C GLY A 561 15.83 13.86 -2.11
N GLN A 562 16.68 14.10 -3.10
CA GLN A 562 18.11 13.79 -3.07
C GLN A 562 18.94 15.07 -3.22
N THR A 563 20.11 15.09 -2.55
CA THR A 563 21.03 16.21 -2.53
C THR A 563 22.48 15.76 -2.64
N LYS A 564 23.34 16.69 -3.04
CA LYS A 564 24.79 16.63 -2.87
C LYS A 564 25.32 17.80 -2.05
N ALA A 565 24.46 18.45 -1.30
CA ALA A 565 24.84 19.49 -0.37
C ALA A 565 25.89 19.01 0.63
N LEU A 566 26.83 19.88 0.99
CA LEU A 566 27.93 19.53 1.88
C LEU A 566 27.57 19.71 3.35
N GLY A 567 28.05 18.79 4.16
CA GLY A 567 27.92 18.85 5.62
C GLY A 567 26.48 18.74 6.07
N ASN A 568 25.98 19.76 6.73
CA ASN A 568 24.61 19.90 7.20
C ASN A 568 23.96 21.21 6.71
N SER A 569 24.37 21.70 5.54
CA SER A 569 23.90 22.98 5.00
C SER A 569 22.38 23.02 4.72
N LEU A 570 21.74 21.88 4.50
CA LEU A 570 20.28 21.76 4.38
C LEU A 570 19.59 21.38 5.68
N VAL A 571 20.26 21.38 6.84
CA VAL A 571 19.63 21.07 8.13
C VAL A 571 19.13 22.35 8.77
N TYR A 572 17.84 22.42 9.07
CA TYR A 572 17.22 23.56 9.75
C TYR A 572 16.14 23.10 10.72
N ASN A 573 16.21 23.52 11.97
CA ASN A 573 15.26 23.17 13.03
C ASN A 573 14.95 21.66 13.15
N ALA A 574 15.97 20.81 12.98
CA ALA A 574 15.88 19.36 13.10
C ALA A 574 17.00 18.85 14.00
N ASN A 575 16.73 17.88 14.86
CA ASN A 575 17.72 17.24 15.73
C ASN A 575 18.21 15.90 15.15
N TYR A 576 17.39 15.20 14.37
CA TYR A 576 17.78 13.97 13.69
C TYR A 576 18.33 14.31 12.31
N PHE A 577 19.64 14.12 12.12
CA PHE A 577 20.32 14.23 10.82
C PHE A 577 21.61 13.42 10.81
N THR A 578 22.07 13.09 9.62
CA THR A 578 23.40 12.51 9.40
C THR A 578 24.19 13.46 8.49
N ALA A 579 25.26 14.04 8.97
CA ALA A 579 26.10 14.93 8.18
C ALA A 579 26.59 14.23 6.90
N GLU A 580 26.67 14.96 5.77
CA GLU A 580 26.99 14.44 4.43
C GLU A 580 26.00 13.39 3.90
N ALA A 581 24.83 13.19 4.53
CA ALA A 581 23.77 12.35 3.98
C ALA A 581 23.10 13.05 2.78
N SER A 582 22.59 12.26 1.87
CA SER A 582 22.17 12.74 0.57
C SER A 582 20.70 12.46 0.22
N GLN A 583 19.87 12.09 1.18
CA GLN A 583 18.41 12.20 1.13
C GLN A 583 18.00 13.38 2.00
N PHE A 584 17.17 14.30 1.46
CA PHE A 584 16.64 15.41 2.26
C PHE A 584 15.13 15.30 2.45
N ILE A 585 14.66 15.78 3.58
CA ILE A 585 13.25 16.10 3.84
C ILE A 585 13.20 17.60 4.19
N ALA A 586 12.27 18.33 3.60
CA ALA A 586 12.05 19.72 3.95
C ALA A 586 10.55 20.00 4.14
N ILE A 587 10.24 20.86 5.11
CA ILE A 587 8.89 21.27 5.47
C ILE A 587 8.81 22.77 5.29
N LEU A 588 7.94 23.21 4.37
CA LEU A 588 7.73 24.61 4.05
C LEU A 588 6.33 25.06 4.46
N SER A 589 6.19 26.37 4.69
CA SER A 589 4.86 26.99 4.86
C SER A 589 4.03 26.85 3.57
N ASN A 590 2.70 26.80 3.68
CA ASN A 590 1.79 26.60 2.54
C ASN A 590 1.91 27.68 1.45
N ASN A 591 2.40 28.87 1.79
CA ASN A 591 2.68 29.95 0.85
C ASN A 591 4.10 29.90 0.26
N LEU A 592 4.89 28.85 0.54
CA LEU A 592 6.26 28.62 0.05
C LEU A 592 7.25 29.77 0.32
N GLN A 593 7.00 30.57 1.35
CA GLN A 593 7.84 31.72 1.70
C GLN A 593 8.83 31.43 2.84
N GLN A 594 8.60 30.36 3.62
CA GLN A 594 9.40 30.02 4.79
C GLN A 594 9.74 28.52 4.81
N LEU A 595 10.98 28.22 5.10
CA LEU A 595 11.40 26.90 5.52
C LEU A 595 11.08 26.75 7.01
N LEU A 596 10.28 25.77 7.37
CA LEU A 596 9.89 25.50 8.76
C LEU A 596 10.87 24.52 9.42
N ARG A 597 11.19 23.43 8.74
CA ARG A 597 12.18 22.42 9.16
C ARG A 597 12.81 21.77 7.93
N SER A 598 14.03 21.28 8.07
CA SER A 598 14.63 20.36 7.10
C SER A 598 15.74 19.54 7.71
N THR A 599 15.94 18.35 7.15
CA THR A 599 16.99 17.43 7.58
C THR A 599 17.59 16.69 6.40
N VAL A 600 18.77 16.09 6.62
CA VAL A 600 19.40 15.13 5.70
C VAL A 600 19.60 13.79 6.40
N VAL A 601 19.19 12.70 5.74
CA VAL A 601 19.20 11.34 6.28
C VAL A 601 19.92 10.38 5.35
N GLY A 602 20.52 9.34 5.90
CA GLY A 602 21.28 8.33 5.17
C GLY A 602 22.57 7.92 5.88
N THR A 603 23.51 7.40 5.12
CA THR A 603 24.80 6.88 5.67
C THR A 603 25.86 7.96 5.85
N GLY A 604 25.70 9.15 5.28
CA GLY A 604 26.72 10.21 5.33
C GLY A 604 27.87 10.03 4.34
N LYS A 605 27.69 9.26 3.27
CA LYS A 605 28.73 9.01 2.26
C LYS A 605 28.89 10.11 1.19
N GLY A 606 28.11 11.20 1.26
CA GLY A 606 28.15 12.31 0.28
C GLY A 606 27.54 11.99 -1.09
N THR A 607 26.81 10.87 -1.19
CA THR A 607 26.05 10.47 -2.39
C THR A 607 24.75 9.78 -1.95
N PRO A 608 23.68 9.86 -2.75
CA PRO A 608 22.44 9.20 -2.43
C PRO A 608 22.59 7.71 -2.09
N ASP A 609 21.88 7.27 -1.06
CA ASP A 609 21.87 5.90 -0.59
C ASP A 609 20.75 5.08 -1.26
N ILE A 610 19.58 5.68 -1.43
CA ILE A 610 18.40 5.03 -1.97
C ILE A 610 17.76 5.85 -3.10
N SER A 611 17.11 5.17 -4.06
CA SER A 611 16.17 5.76 -5.01
C SER A 611 14.79 5.82 -4.37
N PRO A 612 14.16 7.00 -4.22
CA PRO A 612 12.85 7.15 -3.60
C PRO A 612 11.73 6.43 -4.39
N THR A 613 10.79 5.76 -3.70
CA THR A 613 9.67 5.04 -4.32
C THR A 613 8.31 5.39 -3.75
N ALA A 614 8.23 5.78 -2.47
CA ALA A 614 7.00 6.22 -1.82
C ALA A 614 7.30 7.17 -0.67
N PHE A 615 6.34 8.04 -0.39
CA PHE A 615 6.41 9.07 0.65
C PHE A 615 5.01 9.30 1.22
N LEU A 616 4.90 9.56 2.53
CA LEU A 616 3.65 9.92 3.19
C LEU A 616 3.95 10.80 4.40
N VAL A 617 3.03 11.71 4.67
CA VAL A 617 2.86 12.39 5.97
C VAL A 617 1.53 11.93 6.55
N ASP A 618 1.56 11.22 7.67
CA ASP A 618 0.35 10.70 8.31
C ASP A 618 -0.42 11.78 9.10
N VAL A 619 -1.57 11.41 9.64
CA VAL A 619 -2.42 12.33 10.44
C VAL A 619 -1.76 12.82 11.72
N CYS A 620 -0.63 12.26 12.10
CA CYS A 620 0.19 12.65 13.25
C CYS A 620 1.46 13.42 12.84
N ASN A 621 1.56 13.75 11.57
CA ASN A 621 2.72 14.35 10.93
C ASN A 621 3.99 13.48 10.99
N ASN A 622 3.88 12.16 11.25
CA ASN A 622 5.02 11.28 11.06
C ASN A 622 5.33 11.16 9.56
N ILE A 623 6.60 11.08 9.24
CA ILE A 623 7.11 11.10 7.88
C ILE A 623 7.60 9.71 7.50
N TYR A 624 6.94 9.10 6.52
CA TYR A 624 7.25 7.77 6.02
C TYR A 624 7.98 7.85 4.69
N ILE A 625 9.05 7.12 4.58
CA ILE A 625 9.90 7.06 3.40
C ILE A 625 10.11 5.61 3.01
N SER A 626 9.97 5.29 1.72
CA SER A 626 10.42 4.04 1.13
C SER A 626 11.34 4.32 -0.06
N GLY A 627 12.37 3.51 -0.21
CA GLY A 627 13.28 3.55 -1.33
C GLY A 627 14.15 2.30 -1.40
N TRP A 628 14.88 2.12 -2.48
CA TRP A 628 15.76 0.97 -2.69
C TRP A 628 17.19 1.39 -2.99
N GLY A 629 18.13 0.56 -2.57
CA GLY A 629 19.53 0.66 -2.92
C GLY A 629 19.95 -0.51 -3.77
N SER A 630 20.68 -0.23 -4.86
CA SER A 630 21.27 -1.27 -5.70
C SER A 630 22.41 -0.68 -6.52
N GLY A 631 23.41 -1.48 -6.84
CA GLY A 631 24.50 -1.10 -7.75
C GLY A 631 24.08 -0.90 -9.21
N THR A 632 22.77 -1.01 -9.54
CA THR A 632 22.22 -0.72 -10.88
C THR A 632 22.03 0.80 -11.06
N GLY A 633 22.44 1.36 -12.19
CA GLY A 633 22.27 2.78 -12.55
C GLY A 633 23.50 3.66 -12.49
N ASN A 634 23.29 4.98 -12.48
CA ASN A 634 24.35 6.00 -12.62
C ASN A 634 25.14 6.33 -11.34
N GLY A 635 24.99 5.54 -10.30
CA GLY A 635 25.72 5.75 -9.05
C GLY A 635 25.61 4.55 -8.11
N PRO A 636 26.51 4.41 -7.15
CA PRO A 636 26.48 3.31 -6.19
C PRO A 636 25.43 3.59 -5.11
N LEU A 637 24.15 3.44 -5.44
CA LEU A 637 23.11 3.34 -4.44
C LEU A 637 23.36 2.10 -3.59
N SER A 638 23.15 2.17 -2.30
CA SER A 638 23.29 1.00 -1.43
C SER A 638 22.62 1.26 -0.08
N THR A 639 21.88 0.29 0.40
CA THR A 639 21.29 0.31 1.74
C THR A 639 22.26 -0.09 2.87
N LEU A 640 23.50 -0.50 2.53
CA LEU A 640 24.51 -0.83 3.55
C LEU A 640 24.72 0.31 4.54
N ASN A 641 24.59 -0.01 5.85
CA ASN A 641 24.74 0.91 6.97
C ASN A 641 23.70 2.04 7.06
N MET A 642 22.57 1.92 6.35
CA MET A 642 21.43 2.80 6.63
C MET A 642 20.97 2.60 8.08
N PRO A 643 20.56 3.67 8.78
CA PRO A 643 20.19 3.58 10.19
C PRO A 643 18.93 2.73 10.38
N ILE A 644 19.00 1.73 11.27
CA ILE A 644 17.88 0.85 11.62
C ILE A 644 17.54 0.97 13.09
N THR A 645 16.30 0.71 13.44
CA THR A 645 15.86 0.61 14.83
C THR A 645 16.04 -0.81 15.38
N ALA A 646 16.00 -0.95 16.69
CA ALA A 646 16.18 -2.26 17.33
C ALA A 646 15.06 -3.26 16.97
N ASN A 647 13.87 -2.73 16.63
CA ASN A 647 12.68 -3.46 16.18
C ASN A 647 12.59 -3.61 14.65
N ALA A 648 13.68 -3.38 13.91
CA ALA A 648 13.70 -3.57 12.46
C ALA A 648 13.20 -4.97 12.09
N PHE A 649 12.28 -5.07 11.13
CA PHE A 649 11.82 -6.34 10.58
C PHE A 649 12.99 -7.17 10.01
N GLN A 650 13.87 -6.49 9.25
CA GLN A 650 15.11 -7.07 8.72
C GLN A 650 16.27 -6.15 9.11
N ASN A 651 17.24 -6.68 9.88
CA ASN A 651 18.36 -5.91 10.44
C ASN A 651 19.69 -6.13 9.69
N THR A 652 19.67 -6.88 8.60
CA THR A 652 20.81 -7.15 7.74
C THR A 652 20.42 -6.92 6.27
N THR A 653 21.37 -6.42 5.47
CA THR A 653 21.22 -6.19 4.04
C THR A 653 22.49 -6.59 3.31
N ASP A 654 22.39 -7.00 2.06
CA ASP A 654 23.52 -7.14 1.16
C ASP A 654 23.86 -5.81 0.44
N GLY A 655 23.04 -4.78 0.66
CA GLY A 655 23.17 -3.45 0.06
C GLY A 655 22.23 -3.19 -1.11
N ASN A 656 21.48 -4.20 -1.54
CA ASN A 656 20.60 -4.16 -2.71
C ASN A 656 19.10 -4.35 -2.36
N ASP A 657 18.72 -4.02 -1.13
CA ASP A 657 17.38 -4.17 -0.59
C ASP A 657 16.57 -2.87 -0.63
N PHE A 658 15.28 -2.98 -0.35
CA PHE A 658 14.46 -1.85 0.08
C PHE A 658 14.87 -1.38 1.48
N TYR A 659 14.64 -0.10 1.72
CA TYR A 659 14.78 0.52 3.02
C TYR A 659 13.54 1.37 3.33
N ILE A 660 12.98 1.18 4.51
CA ILE A 660 11.81 1.91 5.00
C ILE A 660 12.21 2.66 6.26
N MET A 661 11.86 3.94 6.32
CA MET A 661 12.18 4.84 7.43
C MET A 661 10.93 5.62 7.84
N ILE A 662 10.78 5.81 9.16
CA ILE A 662 9.75 6.70 9.73
C ILE A 662 10.41 7.65 10.69
N LEU A 663 10.18 8.96 10.49
CA LEU A 663 10.65 10.03 11.37
C LEU A 663 9.46 10.65 12.10
N ASP A 664 9.72 11.19 13.28
CA ASP A 664 8.70 11.95 14.01
C ASP A 664 8.43 13.31 13.36
N ASP A 665 7.26 13.87 13.62
CA ASP A 665 6.79 15.21 13.22
C ASP A 665 7.86 16.32 13.34
N GLY A 666 8.63 16.31 14.43
CA GLY A 666 9.64 17.32 14.70
C GLY A 666 10.97 17.13 13.98
N LEU A 667 11.16 16.06 13.22
CA LEU A 667 12.47 15.63 12.69
C LEU A 667 13.52 15.47 13.80
N ASN A 668 13.10 14.99 14.97
CA ASN A 668 13.97 14.84 16.14
C ASN A 668 14.48 13.42 16.33
N ASN A 669 13.70 12.42 15.87
CA ASN A 669 14.00 11.01 16.11
C ASN A 669 13.69 10.14 14.90
N LEU A 670 14.50 9.08 14.75
CA LEU A 670 14.14 7.91 13.93
C LEU A 670 13.16 7.05 14.74
N VAL A 671 11.92 7.00 14.31
CA VAL A 671 10.85 6.20 14.95
C VAL A 671 10.96 4.74 14.55
N TYR A 672 11.18 4.48 13.25
CA TYR A 672 11.36 3.15 12.69
C TYR A 672 12.32 3.17 11.52
N GLY A 673 13.15 2.13 11.40
CA GLY A 673 14.04 1.94 10.27
C GLY A 673 14.30 0.45 10.06
N THR A 674 14.08 -0.06 8.83
CA THR A 674 14.25 -1.49 8.48
C THR A 674 14.69 -1.66 7.03
N TYR A 675 15.35 -2.77 6.76
CA TYR A 675 15.53 -3.29 5.41
C TYR A 675 14.38 -4.23 5.04
N PHE A 676 14.21 -4.49 3.74
CA PHE A 676 13.33 -5.52 3.21
C PHE A 676 13.79 -6.01 1.85
N GLY A 677 14.23 -7.26 1.75
CA GLY A 677 14.70 -7.85 0.49
C GLY A 677 15.33 -9.22 0.67
N GLY A 678 15.80 -9.78 -0.44
CA GLY A 678 16.51 -11.05 -0.50
C GLY A 678 17.93 -10.96 0.03
N SER A 679 18.69 -12.03 -0.08
CA SER A 679 20.10 -12.07 0.36
C SER A 679 21.09 -12.19 -0.81
N GLN A 680 20.59 -12.30 -2.03
CA GLN A 680 21.36 -12.52 -3.25
C GLN A 680 20.76 -11.77 -4.45
N SER A 681 19.45 -11.49 -4.44
CA SER A 681 18.79 -10.70 -5.47
C SER A 681 18.88 -9.20 -5.16
N ALA A 682 18.76 -8.38 -6.18
CA ALA A 682 18.68 -6.94 -6.03
C ALA A 682 17.22 -6.51 -6.23
N GLU A 683 16.56 -6.16 -5.13
CA GLU A 683 15.21 -5.63 -5.20
C GLU A 683 15.27 -4.14 -5.58
N HIS A 684 14.55 -3.78 -6.65
CA HIS A 684 14.48 -2.41 -7.16
C HIS A 684 13.14 -2.14 -7.82
N VAL A 685 12.93 -0.93 -8.29
CA VAL A 685 11.77 -0.52 -9.08
C VAL A 685 12.24 0.04 -10.41
N ASP A 686 11.63 -0.38 -11.51
CA ASP A 686 11.97 0.11 -12.86
C ASP A 686 11.31 1.45 -13.21
N GLY A 687 11.00 2.24 -12.21
CA GLY A 687 10.36 3.54 -12.29
C GLY A 687 8.98 3.53 -11.62
N GLY A 688 8.24 4.62 -11.83
CA GLY A 688 6.91 4.77 -11.23
C GLY A 688 6.93 5.08 -9.74
N THR A 689 5.73 5.20 -9.17
CA THR A 689 5.51 5.52 -7.77
C THR A 689 4.67 4.45 -7.09
N SER A 690 5.03 4.09 -5.88
CA SER A 690 4.21 3.28 -4.97
C SER A 690 3.62 4.17 -3.88
N ARG A 691 2.67 3.65 -3.08
CA ARG A 691 1.93 4.50 -2.15
C ARG A 691 1.90 3.95 -0.74
N PHE A 692 1.83 4.85 0.23
CA PHE A 692 1.30 4.58 1.56
C PHE A 692 -0.17 4.97 1.60
N ASP A 693 -0.98 4.30 2.42
CA ASP A 693 -2.31 4.80 2.76
C ASP A 693 -2.24 5.74 3.98
N LYS A 694 -3.34 6.44 4.26
CA LYS A 694 -3.43 7.37 5.40
C LYS A 694 -3.28 6.69 6.78
N LYS A 695 -3.31 5.35 6.83
CA LYS A 695 -3.06 4.56 8.04
C LYS A 695 -1.56 4.31 8.26
N GLY A 696 -0.71 4.74 7.32
CA GLY A 696 0.72 4.47 7.31
C GLY A 696 1.09 3.10 6.77
N ILE A 697 0.18 2.39 6.11
CA ILE A 697 0.47 1.10 5.48
C ILE A 697 1.13 1.35 4.12
N ILE A 698 2.28 0.72 3.87
CA ILE A 698 2.92 0.75 2.54
C ILE A 698 2.39 -0.35 1.63
N TYR A 699 2.14 0.02 0.37
CA TYR A 699 1.82 -0.85 -0.75
C TYR A 699 2.90 -0.68 -1.80
N GLN A 700 3.70 -1.72 -2.03
CA GLN A 700 4.89 -1.64 -2.88
C GLN A 700 4.91 -2.75 -3.93
N SER A 701 5.28 -2.38 -5.17
CA SER A 701 5.57 -3.28 -6.29
C SER A 701 7.06 -3.18 -6.62
N VAL A 702 7.73 -4.31 -6.81
CA VAL A 702 9.18 -4.38 -6.95
C VAL A 702 9.62 -5.41 -7.98
N CYS A 703 10.78 -5.24 -8.57
CA CYS A 703 11.52 -6.31 -9.25
C CYS A 703 12.15 -7.18 -8.18
N ALA A 704 11.69 -8.40 -8.03
CA ALA A 704 12.16 -9.35 -7.02
C ALA A 704 12.79 -10.59 -7.63
N GLY A 705 13.75 -11.18 -6.94
CA GLY A 705 14.43 -12.41 -7.37
C GLY A 705 15.23 -12.25 -8.68
N CYS A 706 15.72 -11.06 -9.00
CA CYS A 706 16.46 -10.78 -10.23
C CYS A 706 17.70 -11.67 -10.35
N GLY A 707 18.03 -12.09 -11.58
CA GLY A 707 19.08 -13.06 -11.83
C GLY A 707 18.66 -14.52 -11.57
N ASN A 708 17.36 -14.83 -11.60
CA ASN A 708 16.78 -16.14 -11.33
C ASN A 708 17.00 -16.61 -9.88
N HIS A 709 16.99 -15.67 -8.93
CA HIS A 709 17.00 -15.97 -7.50
C HIS A 709 15.56 -16.19 -6.98
N ASP A 710 15.45 -16.89 -5.86
CA ASP A 710 14.18 -17.24 -5.21
C ASP A 710 14.28 -16.95 -3.69
N ASP A 711 14.77 -15.75 -3.35
CA ASP A 711 15.13 -15.36 -1.99
C ASP A 711 14.38 -14.14 -1.45
N PHE A 712 13.47 -13.57 -2.24
CA PHE A 712 12.57 -12.51 -1.76
C PHE A 712 11.75 -12.99 -0.56
N PRO A 713 11.66 -12.22 0.53
CA PRO A 713 10.93 -12.64 1.72
C PRO A 713 9.44 -12.83 1.43
N ILE A 714 8.94 -14.05 1.45
CA ILE A 714 7.53 -14.38 1.16
C ILE A 714 6.73 -14.59 2.44
N TYR A 715 5.56 -13.94 2.50
CA TYR A 715 4.61 -14.08 3.60
C TYR A 715 3.16 -13.88 3.13
N PRO A 716 2.16 -14.70 3.56
CA PRO A 716 2.37 -15.95 4.30
C PRO A 716 3.05 -17.01 3.43
N ASN A 717 3.89 -17.82 4.03
CA ASN A 717 4.52 -18.92 3.31
C ASN A 717 4.31 -20.27 4.05
N PRO A 718 3.47 -21.17 3.50
CA PRO A 718 2.75 -21.07 2.23
C PRO A 718 1.44 -20.29 2.40
N GLY A 719 0.86 -19.92 1.28
CA GLY A 719 -0.43 -19.25 1.19
C GLY A 719 -0.40 -18.04 0.30
N ALA A 720 0.77 -17.41 0.13
CA ALA A 720 0.97 -16.32 -0.84
C ALA A 720 0.59 -16.77 -2.26
N VAL A 721 0.17 -15.83 -3.10
CA VAL A 721 -0.21 -16.07 -4.51
C VAL A 721 0.86 -16.84 -5.26
N SER A 722 2.14 -16.49 -5.05
CA SER A 722 3.28 -17.29 -5.52
C SER A 722 4.44 -17.17 -4.54
N ALA A 723 4.92 -18.32 -4.06
CA ALA A 723 6.06 -18.39 -3.15
C ALA A 723 7.40 -18.46 -3.88
N THR A 724 7.41 -18.56 -5.20
CA THR A 724 8.61 -18.77 -6.02
C THR A 724 8.68 -17.83 -7.20
N ASN A 725 9.89 -17.41 -7.56
CA ASN A 725 10.17 -16.77 -8.84
C ASN A 725 10.06 -17.82 -9.96
N ASN A 726 9.03 -17.73 -10.80
CA ASN A 726 8.80 -18.66 -11.90
C ASN A 726 9.38 -18.15 -13.24
N SER A 727 9.94 -16.94 -13.28
CA SER A 727 10.59 -16.37 -14.47
C SER A 727 12.09 -16.73 -14.53
N ASN A 728 12.72 -16.41 -15.65
CA ASN A 728 14.14 -16.70 -15.85
C ASN A 728 15.06 -15.59 -15.31
N ASN A 729 14.52 -14.45 -14.93
CA ASN A 729 15.25 -13.28 -14.42
C ASN A 729 14.50 -12.65 -13.24
N CYS A 730 13.79 -11.53 -13.43
CA CYS A 730 13.04 -10.86 -12.39
C CYS A 730 11.55 -11.20 -12.45
N ASN A 731 10.92 -11.34 -11.29
CA ASN A 731 9.48 -11.44 -11.17
C ASN A 731 8.97 -10.23 -10.39
N ASN A 732 7.79 -9.72 -10.75
CA ASN A 732 7.16 -8.70 -9.95
C ASN A 732 6.82 -9.28 -8.57
N GLY A 733 7.48 -8.77 -7.55
CA GLY A 733 7.15 -8.98 -6.16
C GLY A 733 6.28 -7.83 -5.64
N VAL A 734 5.42 -8.13 -4.69
CA VAL A 734 4.67 -7.10 -3.96
C VAL A 734 4.79 -7.34 -2.47
N PHE A 735 4.79 -6.25 -1.70
CA PHE A 735 4.70 -6.35 -0.24
C PHE A 735 3.82 -5.25 0.35
N LYS A 736 3.25 -5.57 1.52
CA LYS A 736 2.40 -4.70 2.31
C LYS A 736 2.84 -4.75 3.76
N PHE A 737 3.19 -3.59 4.32
CA PHE A 737 3.64 -3.43 5.70
C PHE A 737 2.72 -2.47 6.46
N ASP A 738 2.34 -2.84 7.69
CA ASP A 738 1.65 -1.99 8.65
C ASP A 738 2.58 -1.73 9.84
N PHE A 739 2.73 -0.49 10.23
CA PHE A 739 3.60 -0.07 11.34
C PHE A 739 2.83 0.08 12.65
N ASN A 740 1.50 -0.18 12.64
CA ASN A 740 0.60 -0.21 13.82
C ASN A 740 0.69 1.03 14.73
N PHE A 741 0.83 2.22 14.18
CA PHE A 741 0.78 3.44 14.98
C PHE A 741 -0.63 3.69 15.52
N PRO A 742 -0.75 4.17 16.79
CA PRO A 742 -2.05 4.45 17.38
C PRO A 742 -2.63 5.75 16.81
N ILE A 743 -3.30 5.66 15.66
CA ILE A 743 -3.98 6.75 14.96
C ILE A 743 -5.50 6.62 15.06
N ILE A 744 -6.23 7.71 14.87
CA ILE A 744 -7.67 7.72 14.61
C ILE A 744 -7.91 8.21 13.19
N LEU A 745 -8.69 7.44 12.43
CA LEU A 745 -9.29 7.86 11.18
C LEU A 745 -10.77 7.52 11.27
N ALA A 746 -11.62 8.53 11.39
CA ALA A 746 -13.07 8.36 11.43
C ALA A 746 -13.59 7.89 10.08
N ASP A 747 -14.39 6.84 10.08
CA ASP A 747 -15.07 6.32 8.89
C ASP A 747 -16.35 5.60 9.30
N PHE A 748 -17.37 5.60 8.46
CA PHE A 748 -18.60 4.87 8.73
C PHE A 748 -19.33 4.46 7.46
N ASP A 749 -20.15 3.42 7.58
CA ASP A 749 -21.12 3.02 6.58
C ASP A 749 -22.55 3.28 7.05
N ALA A 750 -23.39 3.74 6.12
CA ALA A 750 -24.83 3.87 6.31
C ALA A 750 -25.54 3.81 4.96
N PRO A 751 -26.77 3.25 4.88
CA PRO A 751 -27.53 3.27 3.64
C PRO A 751 -27.85 4.73 3.25
N TRP A 752 -27.29 5.20 2.15
CA TRP A 752 -27.47 6.58 1.62
C TRP A 752 -28.90 6.90 1.21
N LEU A 753 -29.76 5.86 1.03
CA LEU A 753 -31.18 5.96 0.75
C LEU A 753 -31.96 4.96 1.61
N GLY A 754 -32.66 5.43 2.63
CA GLY A 754 -33.50 4.61 3.49
C GLY A 754 -34.98 4.69 3.07
N CYS A 755 -35.61 3.57 2.72
CA CYS A 755 -37.08 3.49 2.51
C CYS A 755 -37.83 3.42 3.83
N ASN A 756 -37.16 3.11 4.93
CA ASN A 756 -37.69 3.15 6.29
C ASN A 756 -37.16 4.39 7.00
N ASN A 757 -37.87 4.95 7.91
CA ASN A 757 -37.43 6.11 8.70
C ASN A 757 -36.40 5.77 9.79
N ILE A 758 -35.93 4.52 9.86
CA ILE A 758 -34.89 4.06 10.79
C ILE A 758 -33.65 3.72 9.95
N ILE A 759 -32.53 4.36 10.28
CA ILE A 759 -31.23 4.14 9.65
C ILE A 759 -30.26 3.54 10.69
N SER A 760 -29.54 2.52 10.30
CA SER A 760 -28.46 1.93 11.09
C SER A 760 -27.11 2.45 10.57
N PHE A 761 -26.26 2.89 11.48
CA PHE A 761 -24.93 3.36 11.19
C PHE A 761 -23.91 2.35 11.71
N THR A 762 -22.87 2.09 10.93
CA THR A 762 -21.79 1.18 11.29
C THR A 762 -20.48 1.95 11.33
N ASP A 763 -19.78 1.91 12.45
CA ASP A 763 -18.44 2.48 12.57
C ASP A 763 -17.43 1.63 11.80
N LEU A 764 -16.65 2.27 10.93
CA LEU A 764 -15.54 1.71 10.18
C LEU A 764 -14.21 2.40 10.51
N SER A 765 -14.21 3.21 11.56
CA SER A 765 -13.03 4.00 11.96
C SER A 765 -11.83 3.11 12.28
N THR A 766 -10.65 3.53 11.86
CA THR A 766 -9.39 3.02 12.41
C THR A 766 -9.13 3.72 13.74
N HIS A 767 -8.91 2.96 14.81
CA HIS A 767 -8.75 3.55 16.13
C HIS A 767 -8.07 2.62 17.14
N PRO A 768 -7.33 3.16 18.13
CA PRO A 768 -6.83 2.38 19.27
C PRO A 768 -7.96 1.96 20.22
N GLN A 769 -7.63 1.14 21.22
CA GLN A 769 -8.57 0.77 22.27
C GLN A 769 -9.03 2.01 23.08
N ASN A 770 -10.22 1.89 23.67
CA ASN A 770 -10.86 2.95 24.48
C ASN A 770 -11.25 4.21 23.68
N THR A 771 -11.57 4.05 22.38
CA THR A 771 -12.13 5.12 21.57
C THR A 771 -13.56 5.42 21.99
N THR A 772 -13.90 6.70 22.03
CA THR A 772 -15.24 7.22 22.27
C THR A 772 -15.79 7.82 20.99
N TYR A 773 -17.12 7.77 20.86
CA TYR A 773 -17.82 8.16 19.64
C TYR A 773 -18.83 9.24 19.92
N PHE A 774 -18.99 10.16 18.99
CA PHE A 774 -20.09 11.12 18.99
C PHE A 774 -20.65 11.22 17.57
N TRP A 775 -21.92 10.85 17.43
CA TRP A 775 -22.68 10.93 16.20
C TRP A 775 -23.63 12.12 16.26
N ASP A 776 -23.63 12.98 15.24
CA ASP A 776 -24.65 13.97 14.97
C ASP A 776 -25.42 13.52 13.72
N PHE A 777 -26.74 13.32 13.86
CA PHE A 777 -27.59 12.82 12.77
C PHE A 777 -28.12 13.93 11.86
N GLY A 778 -27.71 15.19 12.07
CA GLY A 778 -28.08 16.33 11.24
C GLY A 778 -29.52 16.83 11.43
N ASP A 779 -30.30 16.24 12.35
CA ASP A 779 -31.67 16.63 12.71
C ASP A 779 -31.78 17.19 14.14
N GLY A 780 -30.66 17.42 14.80
CA GLY A 780 -30.54 17.88 16.18
C GLY A 780 -30.49 16.76 17.21
N ASN A 781 -30.52 15.51 16.80
CA ASN A 781 -30.32 14.33 17.64
C ASN A 781 -28.88 13.82 17.52
N ASN A 782 -28.39 13.13 18.54
CA ASN A 782 -27.05 12.57 18.60
C ASN A 782 -26.99 11.21 19.31
N SER A 783 -25.85 10.53 19.21
CA SER A 783 -25.58 9.26 19.91
C SER A 783 -24.10 9.14 20.26
N THR A 784 -23.78 8.34 21.29
CA THR A 784 -22.42 7.95 21.67
C THR A 784 -22.20 6.44 21.55
N GLN A 785 -23.12 5.72 20.93
CA GLN A 785 -22.97 4.29 20.65
C GLN A 785 -22.02 4.08 19.48
N ILE A 786 -21.27 2.96 19.47
CA ILE A 786 -20.39 2.60 18.36
C ILE A 786 -21.18 2.48 17.06
N ASN A 787 -22.26 1.68 17.08
CA ASN A 787 -23.12 1.43 15.91
C ASN A 787 -24.56 1.83 16.25
N PRO A 788 -24.91 3.12 16.16
CA PRO A 788 -26.24 3.58 16.53
C PRO A 788 -27.27 3.27 15.43
N THR A 789 -28.52 3.22 15.86
CA THR A 789 -29.68 3.34 14.97
C THR A 789 -30.40 4.64 15.26
N HIS A 790 -30.82 5.37 14.23
CA HIS A 790 -31.56 6.62 14.38
C HIS A 790 -32.84 6.61 13.56
N GLN A 791 -33.91 7.20 14.12
CA GLN A 791 -35.20 7.34 13.46
C GLN A 791 -35.45 8.81 13.05
N TYR A 792 -35.46 9.07 11.74
CA TYR A 792 -35.85 10.37 11.21
C TYR A 792 -37.37 10.54 11.18
N LEU A 793 -37.86 11.61 11.76
CA LEU A 793 -39.31 11.86 11.84
C LEU A 793 -39.86 12.54 10.58
N THR A 794 -39.01 13.21 9.80
CA THR A 794 -39.36 13.87 8.56
C THR A 794 -38.49 13.38 7.40
N PRO A 795 -39.04 13.19 6.19
CA PRO A 795 -38.19 12.95 5.02
C PRO A 795 -37.29 14.17 4.72
N GLY A 796 -36.03 13.96 4.41
CA GLY A 796 -35.09 15.04 4.13
C GLY A 796 -33.72 14.51 3.72
N ILE A 797 -32.80 15.41 3.42
CA ILE A 797 -31.37 15.14 3.29
C ILE A 797 -30.73 15.61 4.59
N TYR A 798 -29.99 14.73 5.24
CA TYR A 798 -29.33 14.99 6.50
C TYR A 798 -27.83 14.79 6.34
N THR A 799 -27.05 15.71 6.88
CA THR A 799 -25.59 15.57 6.98
C THR A 799 -25.28 14.84 8.28
N ILE A 800 -24.63 13.71 8.16
CA ILE A 800 -24.20 12.90 9.30
C ILE A 800 -22.77 13.24 9.64
N THR A 801 -22.48 13.38 10.93
CA THR A 801 -21.10 13.61 11.40
C THR A 801 -20.76 12.56 12.45
N LEU A 802 -19.64 11.88 12.27
CA LEU A 802 -19.03 11.02 13.28
C LEU A 802 -17.74 11.67 13.77
N ILE A 803 -17.62 11.79 15.09
CA ILE A 803 -16.36 12.15 15.78
C ILE A 803 -15.90 10.94 16.58
N SER A 804 -14.73 10.41 16.24
CA SER A 804 -14.05 9.35 16.99
C SER A 804 -12.91 9.96 17.79
N SER A 805 -12.74 9.61 19.07
CA SER A 805 -11.74 10.22 19.95
C SER A 805 -11.10 9.21 20.88
N SER A 806 -9.77 9.25 21.06
CA SER A 806 -9.03 8.43 22.00
C SER A 806 -7.84 9.20 22.60
N PRO A 807 -7.63 9.13 23.92
CA PRO A 807 -6.49 9.78 24.56
C PRO A 807 -5.14 9.10 24.26
N THR A 808 -5.17 7.89 23.67
CA THR A 808 -3.96 7.13 23.32
C THR A 808 -3.55 7.31 21.87
N ALA A 809 -4.40 7.90 21.03
CA ALA A 809 -4.02 8.23 19.66
C ALA A 809 -3.21 9.52 19.61
N CYS A 810 -2.28 9.61 18.67
CA CYS A 810 -1.45 10.79 18.48
C CYS A 810 -2.27 12.01 18.01
N ASN A 811 -3.28 11.81 17.16
CA ASN A 811 -4.18 12.87 16.70
C ASN A 811 -5.42 13.09 17.59
N LEU A 812 -5.52 12.39 18.73
CA LEU A 812 -6.56 12.48 19.76
C LEU A 812 -8.00 12.32 19.29
N SER A 813 -8.36 12.82 18.12
CA SER A 813 -9.69 12.69 17.51
C SER A 813 -9.64 12.92 15.99
N ASP A 814 -10.63 12.36 15.30
CA ASP A 814 -10.90 12.63 13.88
C ASP A 814 -12.41 12.74 13.64
N THR A 815 -12.79 13.37 12.50
CA THR A 815 -14.19 13.70 12.18
C THR A 815 -14.44 13.49 10.69
N ILE A 816 -15.51 12.79 10.40
CA ILE A 816 -16.01 12.60 9.03
C ILE A 816 -17.47 13.06 8.91
#